data_800197e2c8848a8666028648858fb88c
#
_entry.id   800197e2c8848a8666028648858fb88c
#
_cell.length_a   1.000
_cell.length_b   1.000
_cell.length_c   1.000
_cell.angle_alpha   90.00
_cell.angle_beta   90.00
_cell.angle_gamma   90.00
#
_symmetry.space_group_name_H-M   'P 1'
#
loop_
_entity.id
_entity.type
_entity.pdbx_description
1 polymer ?
#
loop_
_entity_poly.entity_id
_entity_poly.type
_entity_poly.pdbx_seq_one_letter_code
_entity_poly.pdbx_strand_id
1 'polypeptide(L)'
;LRVHGVIGASADDILDRPHVQRVAGDSKGGFYRPRRGYGDSRGACGVVLETYRWSDLRSGAAARTLSLVLLLPFMACNVAAWMRPRAKVSGGVVWVGCRLVGLSLTALYVLSFVGVALDLLACKCMSLGSCLGGRTWLSWLGGQPVGLRMALLALVPVAAIWVLWVVGSRCGRWYENFIPPTGEPADTLLGSIGTHNATPGVVRLRSIHVATGLAVLDLSLIAALWAGRGPSLLNVLLTFCAVLTLVASVVLLCVPSVIDAVAGTSVVDGVVHALRSTAVVVTIAVIGWVAFDRSEWPAENGLPGHDVAVVLLVGTQGVLLALLGIAALVGREGSRGKLRWSGPLLFACLAVGLGVSFATEFNYRVSDYLDRDLPTPDVLPTSPVLPYKWTMFGFFVSVIGAAVAGAAMVLFTRRHRRRTADGIVARDFPEADARTARRREQVRDAIARAQFTERLRPLGVTYCCLVALSLGFTALALDELQPSVAVESLVSLPSDFVSAGTQLGSYLMALLFVGLFFGGLFAYRTTAFRRYIGTLWDLGMFWPRAAHPFAPPCYAERAVPELACRISMLVGQGKYVLVAAHSHGSILALASVLQLEPSVLSRVALLTHGSPLRRFYSTLFPAYVGSDVLSEAGRRLGWRWVNLWRDTDPIGSWIFTPGRGADDALRQRSAVDRRLRDPQDLDARGRDTVWPPMCGHQPCVTDDRYEAAVCELSERLRTG
;
A
#
# COMPACT_ATOMS: atom_id res chain seq x y z
N LEU A 1 24.62 -13.12 10.58
CA LEU A 1 23.19 -13.04 10.75
C LEU A 1 22.51 -12.84 9.39
N ARG A 2 21.77 -13.83 8.90
CA ARG A 2 21.04 -13.76 7.63
C ARG A 2 19.65 -13.12 7.84
N VAL A 3 19.32 -12.14 7.03
CA VAL A 3 18.00 -11.48 7.02
C VAL A 3 17.39 -11.73 5.64
N HIS A 4 16.38 -12.59 5.59
CA HIS A 4 15.73 -12.94 4.33
C HIS A 4 14.76 -11.84 3.87
N GLY A 5 14.57 -11.73 2.56
CA GLY A 5 13.64 -10.78 1.95
C GLY A 5 12.19 -11.17 2.16
N VAL A 6 11.55 -11.65 1.10
CA VAL A 6 10.11 -11.88 1.09
C VAL A 6 9.78 -13.34 1.39
N ILE A 7 8.85 -13.53 2.31
CA ILE A 7 7.84 -14.58 2.44
C ILE A 7 8.25 -16.04 2.43
N GLY A 8 7.90 -16.69 3.55
CA GLY A 8 7.62 -18.13 3.63
C GLY A 8 8.81 -19.04 3.48
N ALA A 9 10.02 -18.51 3.41
CA ALA A 9 11.19 -19.35 3.56
C ALA A 9 11.25 -19.80 5.03
N SER A 10 11.35 -21.10 5.25
CA SER A 10 11.62 -21.65 6.57
C SER A 10 13.01 -21.21 7.03
N ALA A 11 13.29 -21.31 8.32
CA ALA A 11 14.63 -21.00 8.82
C ALA A 11 15.67 -21.97 8.25
N ASP A 12 15.24 -23.21 7.95
CA ASP A 12 16.05 -24.24 7.32
C ASP A 12 16.47 -23.83 5.90
N ASP A 13 15.51 -23.32 5.10
CA ASP A 13 15.78 -22.83 3.75
C ASP A 13 16.72 -21.62 3.74
N ILE A 14 16.55 -20.67 4.69
CA ILE A 14 17.38 -19.47 4.76
C ILE A 14 18.82 -19.81 5.16
N LEU A 15 18.99 -20.76 6.06
CA LEU A 15 20.31 -21.22 6.51
C LEU A 15 20.94 -22.22 5.58
N ASP A 16 20.15 -22.82 4.67
CA ASP A 16 20.55 -23.98 3.87
C ASP A 16 21.05 -25.13 4.78
N ARG A 17 20.26 -25.44 5.81
CA ARG A 17 20.55 -26.50 6.82
C ARG A 17 19.25 -27.16 7.27
N PRO A 18 19.17 -28.49 7.25
CA PRO A 18 17.92 -29.23 7.45
C PRO A 18 17.37 -29.22 8.89
N HIS A 19 18.19 -28.86 9.86
CA HIS A 19 17.78 -28.85 11.28
C HIS A 19 18.19 -27.58 11.97
N VAL A 20 17.20 -26.77 12.36
CA VAL A 20 17.42 -25.50 13.06
C VAL A 20 16.74 -25.49 14.42
N GLN A 21 17.26 -24.67 15.33
CA GLN A 21 16.67 -24.42 16.63
C GLN A 21 16.51 -22.91 16.84
N ARG A 22 15.39 -22.50 17.44
CA ARG A 22 15.17 -21.12 17.84
C ARG A 22 16.06 -20.79 19.04
N VAL A 23 16.79 -19.69 18.94
CA VAL A 23 17.73 -19.24 19.98
C VAL A 23 17.31 -17.93 20.66
N ALA A 24 16.37 -17.19 20.04
CA ALA A 24 15.77 -15.98 20.61
C ALA A 24 14.45 -15.66 19.87
N GLY A 25 13.67 -14.72 20.43
CA GLY A 25 12.37 -14.32 19.88
C GLY A 25 11.26 -15.33 20.17
N ASP A 26 10.14 -15.18 19.45
CA ASP A 26 8.94 -16.01 19.59
C ASP A 26 8.59 -16.79 18.31
N SER A 27 7.39 -17.36 18.24
CA SER A 27 6.92 -18.09 17.05
C SER A 27 6.62 -17.20 15.86
N LYS A 28 6.48 -15.88 16.06
CA LYS A 28 6.13 -14.90 15.02
C LYS A 28 7.35 -14.19 14.44
N GLY A 29 8.31 -13.81 15.30
CA GLY A 29 9.60 -13.24 14.94
C GLY A 29 10.68 -13.90 15.80
N GLY A 30 11.59 -14.66 15.20
CA GLY A 30 12.58 -15.42 15.94
C GLY A 30 13.92 -15.55 15.24
N PHE A 31 14.93 -15.77 16.04
CA PHE A 31 16.29 -16.03 15.60
C PHE A 31 16.58 -17.53 15.71
N TYR A 32 17.13 -18.11 14.64
CA TYR A 32 17.37 -19.54 14.51
C TYR A 32 18.82 -19.81 14.15
N ARG A 33 19.36 -20.90 14.69
CA ARG A 33 20.70 -21.43 14.35
C ARG A 33 20.60 -22.90 13.94
N PRO A 34 21.58 -23.40 13.16
CA PRO A 34 21.70 -24.84 12.95
C PRO A 34 21.78 -25.56 14.28
N ARG A 35 21.10 -26.69 14.39
CA ARG A 35 21.10 -27.51 15.60
C ARG A 35 22.45 -28.21 15.76
N ARG A 36 23.03 -28.14 16.93
CA ARG A 36 24.29 -28.82 17.24
C ARG A 36 24.13 -30.33 17.04
N GLY A 37 25.13 -30.96 16.43
CA GLY A 37 25.15 -32.42 16.17
C GLY A 37 24.49 -32.82 14.84
N TYR A 38 23.91 -31.90 14.07
CA TYR A 38 23.33 -32.16 12.76
C TYR A 38 24.05 -31.33 11.68
N GLY A 39 25.14 -31.88 11.14
CA GLY A 39 25.93 -31.24 10.12
C GLY A 39 26.79 -30.05 10.59
N ASP A 40 27.44 -29.38 9.65
CA ASP A 40 28.29 -28.23 9.95
C ASP A 40 27.45 -27.01 10.32
N SER A 41 27.59 -26.55 11.55
CA SER A 41 26.91 -25.36 12.09
C SER A 41 27.57 -24.04 11.67
N ARG A 42 28.70 -24.13 10.95
CA ARG A 42 29.44 -22.96 10.48
C ARG A 42 29.27 -22.79 8.98
N GLY A 43 29.33 -21.54 8.55
CA GLY A 43 29.38 -21.14 7.14
C GLY A 43 30.80 -20.85 6.67
N ALA A 44 30.91 -20.22 5.51
CA ALA A 44 32.19 -19.80 4.94
C ALA A 44 33.07 -19.09 5.97
N CYS A 45 34.38 -19.36 5.93
CA CYS A 45 35.38 -18.80 6.86
C CYS A 45 35.08 -19.04 8.35
N GLY A 46 34.35 -20.12 8.68
CA GLY A 46 34.08 -20.53 10.04
C GLY A 46 33.08 -19.63 10.79
N VAL A 47 32.32 -18.77 10.11
CA VAL A 47 31.31 -17.90 10.73
C VAL A 47 30.15 -18.72 11.29
N VAL A 48 29.69 -18.38 12.50
CA VAL A 48 28.48 -19.01 13.07
C VAL A 48 27.25 -18.49 12.36
N LEU A 49 26.45 -19.40 11.81
CA LEU A 49 25.23 -19.04 11.09
C LEU A 49 24.07 -18.79 12.06
N GLU A 50 23.37 -17.71 11.82
CA GLU A 50 22.11 -17.38 12.47
C GLU A 50 21.18 -16.70 11.48
N THR A 51 19.87 -16.95 11.51
CA THR A 51 18.89 -16.24 10.69
C THR A 51 17.80 -15.60 11.54
N TYR A 52 17.33 -14.45 11.09
CA TYR A 52 16.13 -13.81 11.59
C TYR A 52 14.94 -14.15 10.70
N ARG A 53 13.99 -14.88 11.25
CA ARG A 53 12.74 -15.22 10.59
C ARG A 53 11.61 -14.33 11.12
N TRP A 54 11.14 -13.42 10.27
CA TRP A 54 10.09 -12.45 10.58
C TRP A 54 8.83 -12.65 9.73
N SER A 55 8.83 -13.61 8.82
CA SER A 55 7.75 -13.87 7.87
C SER A 55 6.40 -14.18 8.54
N ASP A 56 6.38 -14.76 9.72
CA ASP A 56 5.16 -15.09 10.46
C ASP A 56 4.53 -13.88 11.19
N LEU A 57 5.23 -12.76 11.26
CA LEU A 57 4.64 -11.49 11.68
C LEU A 57 3.44 -11.10 10.80
N ARG A 58 3.39 -11.60 9.58
CA ARG A 58 2.34 -11.35 8.59
C ARG A 58 1.30 -12.45 8.47
N SER A 59 1.59 -13.66 8.93
CA SER A 59 0.69 -14.81 8.78
C SER A 59 -0.55 -14.64 9.64
N GLY A 60 -1.65 -14.29 8.99
CA GLY A 60 -2.99 -14.30 9.57
C GLY A 60 -3.85 -15.37 8.92
N ALA A 61 -4.90 -15.80 9.60
CA ALA A 61 -5.91 -16.71 9.05
C ALA A 61 -6.55 -16.16 7.76
N ALA A 62 -7.16 -17.02 6.94
CA ALA A 62 -7.83 -16.67 5.68
C ALA A 62 -8.79 -15.46 5.79
N ALA A 63 -9.45 -15.28 6.95
CA ALA A 63 -10.27 -14.12 7.26
C ALA A 63 -9.49 -12.78 7.21
N ARG A 64 -8.18 -12.80 7.52
CA ARG A 64 -7.32 -11.61 7.38
C ARG A 64 -7.00 -11.31 5.92
N THR A 65 -6.85 -12.33 5.08
CA THR A 65 -6.60 -12.14 3.64
C THR A 65 -7.78 -11.47 2.98
N LEU A 66 -9.00 -11.81 3.39
CA LEU A 66 -10.23 -11.20 2.89
C LEU A 66 -10.34 -9.72 3.32
N SER A 67 -10.11 -9.43 4.59
CA SER A 67 -10.10 -8.04 5.08
C SER A 67 -9.02 -7.20 4.41
N LEU A 68 -7.90 -7.81 3.98
CA LEU A 68 -6.80 -7.13 3.32
C LEU A 68 -7.18 -6.58 1.94
N VAL A 69 -8.05 -7.25 1.18
CA VAL A 69 -8.54 -6.74 -0.11
C VAL A 69 -9.33 -5.44 0.08
N LEU A 70 -10.21 -5.41 1.09
CA LEU A 70 -10.97 -4.20 1.44
C LEU A 70 -10.08 -3.06 1.98
N LEU A 71 -8.93 -3.41 2.57
CA LEU A 71 -7.99 -2.44 3.14
C LEU A 71 -6.91 -1.96 2.14
N LEU A 72 -6.86 -2.51 0.92
CA LEU A 72 -5.90 -2.09 -0.12
C LEU A 72 -5.91 -0.58 -0.40
N PRO A 73 -7.06 0.11 -0.54
CA PRO A 73 -7.09 1.56 -0.74
C PRO A 73 -6.42 2.31 0.41
N PHE A 74 -6.65 1.88 1.65
CA PHE A 74 -6.07 2.49 2.84
C PHE A 74 -4.56 2.24 2.93
N MET A 75 -4.10 1.05 2.53
CA MET A 75 -2.68 0.74 2.42
C MET A 75 -2.00 1.59 1.36
N ALA A 76 -2.60 1.71 0.17
CA ALA A 76 -2.04 2.53 -0.92
C ALA A 76 -1.94 4.01 -0.52
N CYS A 77 -2.96 4.55 0.13
CA CYS A 77 -2.95 5.91 0.67
C CYS A 77 -1.84 6.10 1.72
N ASN A 78 -1.64 5.11 2.58
CA ASN A 78 -0.60 5.14 3.59
C ASN A 78 0.80 5.13 2.97
N VAL A 79 1.03 4.28 1.98
CA VAL A 79 2.30 4.23 1.22
C VAL A 79 2.56 5.56 0.50
N ALA A 80 1.52 6.18 -0.09
CA ALA A 80 1.62 7.49 -0.73
C ALA A 80 2.20 8.56 0.20
N ALA A 81 1.77 8.59 1.46
CA ALA A 81 2.27 9.55 2.45
C ALA A 81 3.78 9.39 2.70
N TRP A 82 4.28 8.16 2.79
CA TRP A 82 5.70 7.88 3.00
C TRP A 82 6.56 8.18 1.77
N MET A 83 5.99 8.26 0.59
CA MET A 83 6.67 8.65 -0.64
C MET A 83 6.96 10.16 -0.75
N ARG A 84 6.83 10.92 0.34
CA ARG A 84 7.00 12.38 0.34
C ARG A 84 8.39 12.84 -0.14
N PRO A 85 8.47 14.03 -0.78
CA PRO A 85 9.72 14.66 -1.13
C PRO A 85 10.53 15.10 0.10
N ARG A 86 11.82 15.36 -0.11
CA ARG A 86 12.74 15.85 0.96
C ARG A 86 12.50 17.29 1.34
N ALA A 87 12.11 18.12 0.38
CA ALA A 87 11.84 19.53 0.63
C ALA A 87 10.73 19.69 1.67
N LYS A 88 10.97 20.46 2.72
CA LYS A 88 10.07 20.58 3.88
C LYS A 88 8.66 21.01 3.49
N VAL A 89 8.51 22.02 2.62
CA VAL A 89 7.21 22.54 2.23
C VAL A 89 6.42 21.55 1.39
N SER A 90 6.97 21.07 0.27
CA SER A 90 6.29 20.09 -0.59
C SER A 90 6.09 18.75 0.10
N GLY A 91 7.03 18.34 0.96
CA GLY A 91 6.89 17.15 1.80
C GLY A 91 5.75 17.27 2.81
N GLY A 92 5.57 18.45 3.41
CA GLY A 92 4.44 18.75 4.31
C GLY A 92 3.11 18.72 3.59
N VAL A 93 3.02 19.35 2.41
CA VAL A 93 1.80 19.34 1.57
C VAL A 93 1.41 17.91 1.18
N VAL A 94 2.37 17.09 0.72
CA VAL A 94 2.11 15.67 0.40
C VAL A 94 1.63 14.91 1.63
N TRP A 95 2.23 15.13 2.79
CA TRP A 95 1.90 14.45 4.04
C TRP A 95 0.45 14.75 4.48
N VAL A 96 0.08 16.03 4.50
CA VAL A 96 -1.29 16.47 4.83
C VAL A 96 -2.28 16.04 3.74
N GLY A 97 -1.94 16.22 2.47
CA GLY A 97 -2.79 15.83 1.34
C GLY A 97 -3.15 14.35 1.37
N CYS A 98 -2.18 13.47 1.64
CA CYS A 98 -2.45 12.03 1.78
C CYS A 98 -3.34 11.70 2.98
N ARG A 99 -3.22 12.42 4.10
CA ARG A 99 -4.14 12.29 5.26
C ARG A 99 -5.57 12.68 4.89
N LEU A 100 -5.73 13.77 4.15
CA LEU A 100 -7.05 14.20 3.66
C LEU A 100 -7.63 13.23 2.64
N VAL A 101 -6.82 12.68 1.74
CA VAL A 101 -7.25 11.56 0.86
C VAL A 101 -7.68 10.36 1.71
N GLY A 102 -6.92 10.00 2.75
CA GLY A 102 -7.30 8.95 3.68
C GLY A 102 -8.66 9.21 4.35
N LEU A 103 -8.88 10.43 4.81
CA LEU A 103 -10.15 10.84 5.42
C LEU A 103 -11.32 10.75 4.43
N SER A 104 -11.11 11.23 3.19
CA SER A 104 -12.10 11.14 2.11
C SER A 104 -12.45 9.71 1.74
N LEU A 105 -11.50 8.76 1.82
CA LEU A 105 -11.76 7.34 1.64
C LEU A 105 -12.66 6.78 2.75
N THR A 106 -12.46 7.20 4.00
CA THR A 106 -13.39 6.84 5.09
C THR A 106 -14.79 7.35 4.82
N ALA A 107 -14.92 8.62 4.41
CA ALA A 107 -16.21 9.20 4.04
C ALA A 107 -16.86 8.43 2.88
N LEU A 108 -16.11 8.06 1.86
CA LEU A 108 -16.58 7.28 0.70
C LEU A 108 -17.11 5.90 1.11
N TYR A 109 -16.38 5.19 1.98
CA TYR A 109 -16.84 3.89 2.46
C TYR A 109 -18.13 4.01 3.27
N VAL A 110 -18.23 5.02 4.14
CA VAL A 110 -19.47 5.27 4.90
C VAL A 110 -20.62 5.64 3.97
N LEU A 111 -20.42 6.53 2.99
CA LEU A 111 -21.44 6.86 1.99
C LEU A 111 -21.84 5.65 1.15
N SER A 112 -20.93 4.71 0.88
CA SER A 112 -21.26 3.47 0.19
C SER A 112 -22.21 2.59 1.00
N PHE A 113 -22.01 2.48 2.32
CA PHE A 113 -22.94 1.76 3.21
C PHE A 113 -24.25 2.54 3.41
N VAL A 114 -24.20 3.86 3.44
CA VAL A 114 -25.40 4.74 3.45
C VAL A 114 -26.21 4.51 2.16
N GLY A 115 -25.56 4.50 0.98
CA GLY A 115 -26.20 4.22 -0.29
C GLY A 115 -26.93 2.87 -0.30
N VAL A 116 -26.28 1.81 0.19
CA VAL A 116 -26.93 0.50 0.27
C VAL A 116 -28.04 0.46 1.30
N ALA A 117 -27.79 0.91 2.53
CA ALA A 117 -28.74 0.73 3.64
C ALA A 117 -29.89 1.73 3.60
N LEU A 118 -29.59 3.00 3.32
CA LEU A 118 -30.58 4.07 3.41
C LEU A 118 -31.21 4.41 2.05
N ASP A 119 -30.41 4.54 0.98
CA ASP A 119 -30.94 4.86 -0.35
C ASP A 119 -31.61 3.66 -1.00
N LEU A 120 -30.89 2.54 -1.19
CA LEU A 120 -31.42 1.38 -1.92
C LEU A 120 -32.45 0.60 -1.09
N LEU A 121 -32.17 0.29 0.17
CA LEU A 121 -33.07 -0.53 1.00
C LEU A 121 -34.17 0.31 1.64
N ALA A 122 -33.86 1.33 2.48
CA ALA A 122 -34.87 2.04 3.27
C ALA A 122 -35.79 2.91 2.41
N CYS A 123 -35.22 3.63 1.41
CA CYS A 123 -36.00 4.49 0.53
C CYS A 123 -36.58 3.70 -0.64
N LYS A 124 -35.77 3.23 -1.59
CA LYS A 124 -36.23 2.68 -2.86
C LYS A 124 -36.95 1.34 -2.72
N CYS A 125 -36.32 0.33 -2.11
CA CYS A 125 -36.91 -1.01 -2.03
C CYS A 125 -38.13 -1.07 -1.12
N MET A 126 -38.05 -0.43 0.08
CA MET A 126 -39.16 -0.51 1.03
C MET A 126 -40.37 0.38 0.68
N SER A 127 -40.24 1.32 -0.25
CA SER A 127 -41.37 2.06 -0.83
C SER A 127 -42.11 1.26 -1.89
N LEU A 128 -41.54 0.17 -2.42
CA LEU A 128 -42.08 -0.66 -3.48
C LEU A 128 -42.57 -2.01 -2.93
N GLY A 129 -43.88 -2.24 -2.92
CA GLY A 129 -44.47 -3.52 -2.49
C GLY A 129 -43.91 -4.72 -3.24
N SER A 130 -43.60 -4.56 -4.54
CA SER A 130 -42.96 -5.58 -5.37
C SER A 130 -41.58 -6.01 -4.90
N CYS A 131 -40.75 -5.08 -4.41
CA CYS A 131 -39.42 -5.39 -3.88
C CYS A 131 -39.48 -6.20 -2.58
N LEU A 132 -40.52 -5.98 -1.76
CA LEU A 132 -40.71 -6.68 -0.49
C LEU A 132 -41.34 -8.05 -0.65
N GLY A 133 -42.15 -8.28 -1.72
CA GLY A 133 -42.95 -9.47 -1.90
C GLY A 133 -42.20 -10.80 -1.90
N GLY A 134 -40.94 -10.82 -2.31
CA GLY A 134 -40.05 -12.00 -2.27
C GLY A 134 -39.11 -12.08 -1.06
N ARG A 135 -39.20 -11.13 -0.12
CA ARG A 135 -38.15 -10.93 0.95
C ARG A 135 -38.79 -10.87 2.33
N THR A 136 -39.26 -12.02 2.83
CA THR A 136 -39.97 -12.17 4.11
C THR A 136 -39.15 -11.60 5.31
N TRP A 137 -37.84 -11.65 5.24
CA TRP A 137 -36.95 -11.12 6.28
C TRP A 137 -36.91 -9.58 6.36
N LEU A 138 -37.34 -8.88 5.29
CA LEU A 138 -37.44 -7.40 5.22
C LEU A 138 -38.90 -6.91 5.35
N SER A 139 -39.91 -7.76 5.07
CA SER A 139 -41.28 -7.36 4.97
C SER A 139 -41.84 -6.73 6.25
N TRP A 140 -41.39 -7.18 7.43
CA TRP A 140 -41.80 -6.63 8.73
C TRP A 140 -41.40 -5.15 8.89
N LEU A 141 -40.26 -4.75 8.27
CA LEU A 141 -39.79 -3.38 8.31
C LEU A 141 -40.53 -2.49 7.30
N GLY A 142 -40.98 -3.04 6.19
CA GLY A 142 -41.71 -2.34 5.13
C GLY A 142 -42.99 -1.63 5.60
N GLY A 143 -43.70 -2.18 6.60
CA GLY A 143 -44.89 -1.57 7.21
C GLY A 143 -44.59 -0.46 8.24
N GLN A 144 -43.33 -0.21 8.57
CA GLN A 144 -42.97 0.80 9.58
C GLN A 144 -42.85 2.20 8.96
N PRO A 145 -43.04 3.28 9.75
CA PRO A 145 -42.77 4.64 9.29
C PRO A 145 -41.35 4.80 8.72
N VAL A 146 -41.19 5.65 7.70
CA VAL A 146 -39.90 5.84 7.01
C VAL A 146 -38.78 6.22 7.97
N GLY A 147 -39.04 7.13 8.93
CA GLY A 147 -38.07 7.51 9.94
C GLY A 147 -37.54 6.32 10.77
N LEU A 148 -38.42 5.40 11.19
CA LEU A 148 -37.98 4.21 11.93
C LEU A 148 -37.17 3.24 11.06
N ARG A 149 -37.55 3.06 9.76
CA ARG A 149 -36.77 2.25 8.80
C ARG A 149 -35.35 2.81 8.65
N MET A 150 -35.25 4.12 8.45
CA MET A 150 -33.98 4.83 8.32
C MET A 150 -33.12 4.71 9.58
N ALA A 151 -33.69 4.89 10.76
CA ALA A 151 -32.98 4.79 12.02
C ALA A 151 -32.42 3.37 12.26
N LEU A 152 -33.22 2.33 11.98
CA LEU A 152 -32.77 0.95 12.13
C LEU A 152 -31.69 0.57 11.11
N LEU A 153 -31.84 0.97 9.84
CA LEU A 153 -30.88 0.69 8.80
C LEU A 153 -29.61 1.55 8.91
N ALA A 154 -29.66 2.71 9.59
CA ALA A 154 -28.47 3.49 9.94
C ALA A 154 -27.49 2.75 10.86
N LEU A 155 -27.96 1.70 11.56
CA LEU A 155 -27.07 0.82 12.33
C LEU A 155 -26.11 0.03 11.44
N VAL A 156 -26.41 -0.16 10.15
CA VAL A 156 -25.54 -0.87 9.19
C VAL A 156 -24.21 -0.09 8.98
N PRO A 157 -24.21 1.19 8.55
CA PRO A 157 -22.96 1.96 8.47
C PRO A 157 -22.28 2.15 9.84
N VAL A 158 -23.00 2.26 10.95
CA VAL A 158 -22.42 2.29 12.30
C VAL A 158 -21.70 0.98 12.60
N ALA A 159 -22.30 -0.17 12.30
CA ALA A 159 -21.68 -1.48 12.47
C ALA A 159 -20.44 -1.62 11.56
N ALA A 160 -20.49 -1.11 10.33
CA ALA A 160 -19.33 -1.12 9.43
C ALA A 160 -18.16 -0.31 10.00
N ILE A 161 -18.41 0.90 10.53
CA ILE A 161 -17.39 1.71 11.21
C ILE A 161 -16.82 0.96 12.42
N TRP A 162 -17.68 0.34 13.23
CA TRP A 162 -17.26 -0.44 14.40
C TRP A 162 -16.42 -1.66 14.03
N VAL A 163 -16.79 -2.41 12.99
CA VAL A 163 -16.02 -3.56 12.48
C VAL A 163 -14.64 -3.10 12.01
N LEU A 164 -14.56 -2.03 11.22
CA LEU A 164 -13.29 -1.46 10.78
C LEU A 164 -12.42 -1.07 11.99
N TRP A 165 -13.02 -0.45 13.01
CA TRP A 165 -12.30 -0.09 14.23
C TRP A 165 -11.76 -1.33 14.97
N VAL A 166 -12.58 -2.35 15.16
CA VAL A 166 -12.18 -3.60 15.85
C VAL A 166 -11.06 -4.30 15.09
N VAL A 167 -11.19 -4.42 13.76
CA VAL A 167 -10.16 -5.01 12.91
C VAL A 167 -8.86 -4.21 13.01
N GLY A 168 -8.94 -2.89 12.85
CA GLY A 168 -7.77 -2.00 12.96
C GLY A 168 -7.10 -2.03 14.35
N SER A 169 -7.88 -2.19 15.44
CA SER A 169 -7.35 -2.21 16.81
C SER A 169 -6.71 -3.55 17.20
N ARG A 170 -7.28 -4.67 16.72
CA ARG A 170 -6.74 -6.01 17.04
C ARG A 170 -5.43 -6.30 16.33
N CYS A 171 -5.26 -5.78 15.13
CA CYS A 171 -4.03 -5.99 14.37
C CYS A 171 -2.80 -5.28 14.98
N GLY A 172 -2.98 -4.14 15.67
CA GLY A 172 -1.88 -3.35 16.23
C GLY A 172 -1.20 -3.99 17.44
N ARG A 173 -1.95 -4.66 18.30
CA ARG A 173 -1.44 -5.16 19.61
C ARG A 173 -0.26 -6.13 19.55
N TRP A 174 0.01 -6.76 18.42
CA TRP A 174 1.11 -7.72 18.25
C TRP A 174 2.44 -7.07 17.83
N TYR A 175 2.42 -5.80 17.37
CA TYR A 175 3.57 -5.11 16.80
C TYR A 175 4.00 -3.89 17.63
N GLU A 176 3.07 -3.28 18.36
CA GLU A 176 3.18 -1.94 18.93
C GLU A 176 3.89 -1.87 20.30
N ASN A 177 4.33 -2.98 20.88
CA ASN A 177 4.87 -3.01 22.26
C ASN A 177 6.36 -3.34 22.31
N PHE A 178 7.15 -3.06 21.26
CA PHE A 178 8.58 -3.31 21.30
C PHE A 178 9.32 -2.07 21.80
N ILE A 179 10.12 -2.25 22.88
CA ILE A 179 10.96 -1.18 23.41
C ILE A 179 12.14 -1.00 22.45
N PRO A 180 12.29 0.20 21.83
CA PRO A 180 13.41 0.44 20.94
C PRO A 180 14.74 0.41 21.72
N PRO A 181 15.87 0.11 21.03
CA PRO A 181 17.18 0.16 21.68
C PRO A 181 17.44 1.56 22.23
N THR A 182 18.01 1.64 23.41
CA THR A 182 18.50 2.89 24.01
C THR A 182 19.81 3.26 23.34
N GLY A 183 19.82 4.30 22.51
CA GLY A 183 21.01 4.78 21.82
C GLY A 183 20.74 6.07 21.06
N GLU A 184 21.79 6.81 20.69
CA GLU A 184 21.67 7.95 19.79
C GLU A 184 21.49 7.45 18.36
N PRO A 185 20.25 7.51 17.81
CA PRO A 185 19.98 7.09 16.45
C PRO A 185 20.72 8.01 15.45
N ALA A 186 20.93 7.53 14.23
CA ALA A 186 21.44 8.38 13.17
C ALA A 186 20.52 9.58 12.97
N ASP A 187 21.10 10.71 12.64
CA ASP A 187 20.37 11.96 12.32
C ASP A 187 19.65 11.87 10.96
N THR A 188 18.96 10.76 10.77
CA THR A 188 18.20 10.41 9.56
C THR A 188 16.79 10.02 9.92
N LEU A 189 15.83 10.38 9.04
CA LEU A 189 14.43 10.05 9.26
C LEU A 189 14.19 8.53 9.39
N LEU A 190 14.91 7.70 8.65
CA LEU A 190 14.75 6.24 8.73
C LEU A 190 15.33 5.66 10.03
N GLY A 191 16.41 6.25 10.55
CA GLY A 191 17.05 5.84 11.80
C GLY A 191 16.34 6.33 13.06
N SER A 192 15.46 7.33 12.94
CA SER A 192 14.77 7.87 14.10
C SER A 192 13.84 6.83 14.74
N ILE A 193 13.91 6.69 16.06
CA ILE A 193 13.12 5.75 16.85
C ILE A 193 11.62 6.00 16.65
N GLY A 194 11.20 7.27 16.54
CA GLY A 194 9.81 7.67 16.31
C GLY A 194 9.23 7.19 14.97
N THR A 195 10.08 6.94 13.96
CA THR A 195 9.62 6.43 12.66
C THR A 195 9.02 5.02 12.78
N HIS A 196 9.48 4.22 13.72
CA HIS A 196 9.01 2.84 13.95
C HIS A 196 8.13 2.71 15.21
N ASN A 197 7.61 3.81 15.74
CA ASN A 197 6.70 3.85 16.90
C ASN A 197 5.53 4.79 16.62
N ALA A 198 4.59 4.36 15.78
CA ALA A 198 3.46 5.18 15.35
C ALA A 198 2.22 5.07 16.25
N THR A 199 2.26 4.27 17.33
CA THR A 199 1.11 3.93 18.17
C THR A 199 0.28 5.14 18.62
N PRO A 200 0.85 6.23 19.19
CA PRO A 200 0.06 7.38 19.63
C PRO A 200 -0.66 8.08 18.46
N GLY A 201 0.03 8.29 17.35
CA GLY A 201 -0.54 8.91 16.15
C GLY A 201 -1.67 8.08 15.54
N VAL A 202 -1.56 6.75 15.52
CA VAL A 202 -2.59 5.85 15.01
C VAL A 202 -3.86 5.89 15.85
N VAL A 203 -3.76 6.01 17.17
CA VAL A 203 -4.94 6.15 18.07
C VAL A 203 -5.68 7.46 17.79
N ARG A 204 -4.95 8.57 17.60
CA ARG A 204 -5.51 9.88 17.25
C ARG A 204 -6.17 9.85 15.87
N LEU A 205 -5.46 9.33 14.85
CA LEU A 205 -6.01 9.14 13.50
C LEU A 205 -7.31 8.34 13.53
N ARG A 206 -7.35 7.24 14.28
CA ARG A 206 -8.54 6.39 14.41
C ARG A 206 -9.73 7.14 14.97
N SER A 207 -9.53 7.93 16.02
CA SER A 207 -10.60 8.72 16.63
C SER A 207 -11.15 9.77 15.67
N ILE A 208 -10.29 10.45 14.90
CA ILE A 208 -10.68 11.43 13.88
C ILE A 208 -11.46 10.77 12.74
N HIS A 209 -10.99 9.64 12.22
CA HIS A 209 -11.68 8.92 11.14
C HIS A 209 -13.04 8.37 11.57
N VAL A 210 -13.18 7.90 12.81
CA VAL A 210 -14.48 7.48 13.36
C VAL A 210 -15.41 8.66 13.47
N ALA A 211 -14.95 9.80 14.01
CA ALA A 211 -15.76 11.02 14.11
C ALA A 211 -16.23 11.50 12.73
N THR A 212 -15.34 11.47 11.72
CA THR A 212 -15.71 11.81 10.34
C THR A 212 -16.75 10.85 9.77
N GLY A 213 -16.56 9.53 9.96
CA GLY A 213 -17.53 8.54 9.47
C GLY A 213 -18.92 8.73 10.06
N LEU A 214 -19.00 9.01 11.36
CA LEU A 214 -20.27 9.31 12.05
C LEU A 214 -20.87 10.62 11.55
N ALA A 215 -20.07 11.69 11.40
CA ALA A 215 -20.56 12.98 10.89
C ALA A 215 -21.11 12.88 9.45
N VAL A 216 -20.51 12.05 8.58
CA VAL A 216 -21.02 11.79 7.23
C VAL A 216 -22.36 11.07 7.26
N LEU A 217 -22.52 10.08 8.13
CA LEU A 217 -23.82 9.40 8.35
C LEU A 217 -24.87 10.40 8.87
N ASP A 218 -24.49 11.21 9.87
CA ASP A 218 -25.39 12.20 10.47
C ASP A 218 -25.87 13.21 9.43
N LEU A 219 -24.97 13.75 8.60
CA LEU A 219 -25.33 14.69 7.53
C LEU A 219 -26.25 14.06 6.49
N SER A 220 -26.07 12.78 6.18
CA SER A 220 -26.95 12.03 5.24
C SER A 220 -28.36 11.87 5.81
N LEU A 221 -28.48 11.54 7.10
CA LEU A 221 -29.79 11.43 7.78
C LEU A 221 -30.47 12.79 7.95
N ILE A 222 -29.69 13.83 8.29
CA ILE A 222 -30.20 15.19 8.46
C ILE A 222 -30.69 15.76 7.12
N ALA A 223 -29.99 15.50 6.02
CA ALA A 223 -30.45 15.93 4.68
C ALA A 223 -31.84 15.37 4.35
N ALA A 224 -32.12 14.13 4.72
CA ALA A 224 -33.42 13.54 4.56
C ALA A 224 -34.49 14.17 5.49
N LEU A 225 -34.12 14.50 6.75
CA LEU A 225 -35.01 15.24 7.65
C LEU A 225 -35.34 16.64 7.11
N TRP A 226 -34.40 17.35 6.51
CA TRP A 226 -34.65 18.65 5.88
C TRP A 226 -35.60 18.54 4.71
N ALA A 227 -35.51 17.49 3.90
CA ALA A 227 -36.42 17.27 2.76
C ALA A 227 -37.85 16.91 3.21
N GLY A 228 -38.00 16.11 4.28
CA GLY A 228 -39.32 15.69 4.78
C GLY A 228 -40.01 16.73 5.70
N ARG A 229 -39.28 17.22 6.67
CA ARG A 229 -39.85 18.07 7.77
C ARG A 229 -39.60 19.57 7.58
N GLY A 230 -38.62 19.92 6.75
CA GLY A 230 -38.19 21.30 6.59
C GLY A 230 -37.36 21.84 7.77
N PRO A 231 -37.20 23.18 7.87
CA PRO A 231 -36.38 23.81 8.88
C PRO A 231 -37.02 23.70 10.28
N SER A 232 -36.26 23.13 11.23
CA SER A 232 -36.57 23.17 12.68
C SER A 232 -35.31 23.56 13.45
N LEU A 233 -35.48 24.13 14.64
CA LEU A 233 -34.34 24.52 15.49
C LEU A 233 -33.41 23.32 15.76
N LEU A 234 -33.98 22.14 15.99
CA LEU A 234 -33.23 20.94 16.26
C LEU A 234 -32.48 20.46 15.01
N ASN A 235 -33.10 20.49 13.81
CA ASN A 235 -32.40 20.18 12.56
C ASN A 235 -31.20 21.08 12.32
N VAL A 236 -31.36 22.40 12.56
CA VAL A 236 -30.29 23.40 12.46
C VAL A 236 -29.16 23.08 13.43
N LEU A 237 -29.50 22.80 14.70
CA LEU A 237 -28.50 22.49 15.74
C LEU A 237 -27.73 21.21 15.44
N LEU A 238 -28.42 20.13 15.05
CA LEU A 238 -27.80 18.86 14.69
C LEU A 238 -26.91 19.00 13.45
N THR A 239 -27.38 19.76 12.44
CA THR A 239 -26.55 20.08 11.25
C THR A 239 -25.28 20.80 11.65
N PHE A 240 -25.41 21.85 12.50
CA PHE A 240 -24.23 22.59 12.98
C PHE A 240 -23.24 21.69 13.71
N CYS A 241 -23.70 20.83 14.62
CA CYS A 241 -22.84 19.89 15.35
C CYS A 241 -22.15 18.90 14.41
N ALA A 242 -22.85 18.33 13.44
CA ALA A 242 -22.28 17.40 12.47
C ALA A 242 -21.24 18.06 11.55
N VAL A 243 -21.54 19.26 11.04
CA VAL A 243 -20.61 20.05 10.23
C VAL A 243 -19.39 20.46 11.06
N LEU A 244 -19.58 20.92 12.29
CA LEU A 244 -18.48 21.30 13.18
C LEU A 244 -17.55 20.09 13.45
N THR A 245 -18.13 18.90 13.66
CA THR A 245 -17.37 17.66 13.86
C THR A 245 -16.53 17.32 12.61
N LEU A 246 -17.11 17.46 11.41
CA LEU A 246 -16.40 17.22 10.16
C LEU A 246 -15.26 18.24 9.94
N VAL A 247 -15.54 19.53 10.13
CA VAL A 247 -14.54 20.61 9.99
C VAL A 247 -13.42 20.43 11.02
N ALA A 248 -13.75 20.16 12.28
CA ALA A 248 -12.75 19.90 13.32
C ALA A 248 -11.86 18.70 12.97
N SER A 249 -12.43 17.62 12.42
CA SER A 249 -11.68 16.46 11.94
C SER A 249 -10.67 16.82 10.85
N VAL A 250 -11.10 17.62 9.85
CA VAL A 250 -10.22 18.10 8.77
C VAL A 250 -9.10 18.99 9.33
N VAL A 251 -9.45 19.95 10.20
CA VAL A 251 -8.47 20.88 10.79
C VAL A 251 -7.42 20.14 11.62
N LEU A 252 -7.85 19.20 12.46
CA LEU A 252 -6.91 18.41 13.28
C LEU A 252 -5.94 17.57 12.43
N LEU A 253 -6.37 17.06 11.28
CA LEU A 253 -5.49 16.36 10.36
C LEU A 253 -4.51 17.27 9.62
N CYS A 254 -4.88 18.52 9.38
CA CYS A 254 -4.01 19.52 8.76
C CYS A 254 -2.89 20.01 9.69
N VAL A 255 -3.00 19.76 11.01
CA VAL A 255 -2.00 20.19 12.01
C VAL A 255 -1.05 19.03 12.33
N PRO A 256 0.19 19.00 11.78
CA PRO A 256 1.13 17.89 11.99
C PRO A 256 1.41 17.60 13.47
N SER A 257 1.52 18.64 14.31
CA SER A 257 1.80 18.50 15.74
C SER A 257 0.71 17.73 16.51
N VAL A 258 -0.50 17.62 15.98
CA VAL A 258 -1.58 16.81 16.60
C VAL A 258 -1.33 15.32 16.41
N ILE A 259 -0.93 14.91 15.21
CA ILE A 259 -0.75 13.48 14.88
C ILE A 259 0.65 13.00 15.22
N ASP A 260 1.68 13.81 14.91
CA ASP A 260 3.09 13.40 14.97
C ASP A 260 3.72 13.70 16.35
N ALA A 261 2.95 14.28 17.31
CA ALA A 261 3.43 14.53 18.67
C ALA A 261 3.76 13.21 19.39
N VAL A 262 4.92 13.20 20.04
CA VAL A 262 5.36 12.09 20.91
C VAL A 262 4.35 11.87 22.06
N ALA A 263 4.25 10.64 22.55
CA ALA A 263 3.37 10.29 23.67
C ALA A 263 3.56 11.23 24.88
N GLY A 264 2.45 11.69 25.47
CA GLY A 264 2.46 12.48 26.68
C GLY A 264 1.81 13.88 26.61
N THR A 265 1.28 14.30 25.46
CA THR A 265 0.48 15.55 25.38
C THR A 265 -0.97 15.26 25.74
N SER A 266 -1.29 15.22 27.03
CA SER A 266 -2.64 14.92 27.57
C SER A 266 -3.75 15.82 26.98
N VAL A 267 -3.43 17.06 26.64
CA VAL A 267 -4.38 18.02 26.05
C VAL A 267 -4.80 17.58 24.64
N VAL A 268 -3.87 17.21 23.77
CA VAL A 268 -4.18 16.77 22.39
C VAL A 268 -5.02 15.49 22.41
N ASP A 269 -4.64 14.53 23.24
CA ASP A 269 -5.38 13.28 23.40
C ASP A 269 -6.79 13.55 23.94
N GLY A 270 -6.94 14.50 24.89
CA GLY A 270 -8.22 14.96 25.40
C GLY A 270 -9.12 15.56 24.32
N VAL A 271 -8.59 16.45 23.48
CA VAL A 271 -9.33 17.07 22.36
C VAL A 271 -9.83 16.03 21.36
N VAL A 272 -8.96 15.10 20.96
CA VAL A 272 -9.32 14.05 19.99
C VAL A 272 -10.34 13.06 20.58
N HIS A 273 -10.25 12.75 21.89
CA HIS A 273 -11.26 11.95 22.59
C HIS A 273 -12.59 12.68 22.68
N ALA A 274 -12.58 13.96 23.03
CA ALA A 274 -13.78 14.80 23.06
C ALA A 274 -14.47 14.84 21.70
N LEU A 275 -13.73 15.07 20.61
CA LEU A 275 -14.26 15.04 19.25
C LEU A 275 -15.00 13.74 18.94
N ARG A 276 -14.39 12.58 19.22
CA ARG A 276 -15.03 11.28 19.00
C ARG A 276 -16.26 11.09 19.86
N SER A 277 -16.20 11.45 21.14
CA SER A 277 -17.33 11.31 22.05
C SER A 277 -18.50 12.21 21.64
N THR A 278 -18.22 13.44 21.21
CA THR A 278 -19.24 14.36 20.67
C THR A 278 -19.87 13.77 19.41
N ALA A 279 -19.09 13.23 18.47
CA ALA A 279 -19.61 12.58 17.27
C ALA A 279 -20.59 11.44 17.64
N VAL A 280 -20.21 10.57 18.58
CA VAL A 280 -21.09 9.46 19.03
C VAL A 280 -22.40 10.00 19.64
N VAL A 281 -22.33 11.03 20.49
CA VAL A 281 -23.52 11.62 21.10
C VAL A 281 -24.43 12.25 20.04
N VAL A 282 -23.86 12.97 19.07
CA VAL A 282 -24.61 13.58 17.96
C VAL A 282 -25.29 12.50 17.12
N THR A 283 -24.58 11.41 16.77
CA THR A 283 -25.13 10.31 16.00
C THR A 283 -26.30 9.63 16.75
N ILE A 284 -26.19 9.40 18.06
CA ILE A 284 -27.28 8.85 18.86
C ILE A 284 -28.48 9.79 18.83
N ALA A 285 -28.26 11.09 18.98
CA ALA A 285 -29.31 12.10 18.92
C ALA A 285 -29.99 12.17 17.54
N VAL A 286 -29.20 12.13 16.45
CA VAL A 286 -29.71 12.14 15.06
C VAL A 286 -30.54 10.88 14.79
N ILE A 287 -30.01 9.69 15.10
CA ILE A 287 -30.74 8.42 14.89
C ILE A 287 -32.04 8.41 15.74
N GLY A 288 -31.97 8.85 16.99
CA GLY A 288 -33.15 8.97 17.84
C GLY A 288 -34.17 9.94 17.27
N TRP A 289 -33.73 11.12 16.81
CA TRP A 289 -34.62 12.11 16.20
C TRP A 289 -35.30 11.58 14.93
N VAL A 290 -34.56 10.93 14.06
CA VAL A 290 -35.06 10.26 12.85
C VAL A 290 -36.09 9.16 13.21
N ALA A 291 -35.82 8.34 14.24
CA ALA A 291 -36.72 7.26 14.66
C ALA A 291 -38.11 7.75 15.10
N PHE A 292 -38.16 8.92 15.71
CA PHE A 292 -39.42 9.52 16.18
C PHE A 292 -40.11 10.40 15.13
N ASP A 293 -39.46 10.61 13.97
CA ASP A 293 -40.07 11.40 12.91
C ASP A 293 -41.22 10.65 12.23
N ARG A 294 -42.34 11.31 12.07
CA ARG A 294 -43.56 10.80 11.45
C ARG A 294 -43.96 11.58 10.19
N SER A 295 -43.10 12.49 9.73
CA SER A 295 -43.31 13.22 8.48
C SER A 295 -43.28 12.28 7.28
N GLU A 296 -44.00 12.63 6.23
CA GLU A 296 -43.93 11.92 4.94
C GLU A 296 -42.65 12.35 4.21
N TRP A 297 -41.77 11.41 3.98
CA TRP A 297 -40.53 11.64 3.27
C TRP A 297 -40.70 11.32 1.80
N PRO A 298 -40.11 12.10 0.89
CA PRO A 298 -40.10 11.80 -0.56
C PRO A 298 -39.16 10.62 -0.83
N ALA A 299 -39.53 9.43 -0.34
CA ALA A 299 -38.69 8.25 -0.37
C ALA A 299 -38.64 7.55 -1.73
N GLU A 300 -39.61 7.81 -2.61
CA GLU A 300 -39.73 7.14 -3.92
C GLU A 300 -38.54 7.40 -4.84
N ASN A 301 -37.92 8.59 -4.75
CA ASN A 301 -36.76 8.98 -5.56
C ASN A 301 -35.40 8.66 -4.90
N GLY A 302 -35.40 7.94 -3.77
CA GLY A 302 -34.19 7.61 -3.01
C GLY A 302 -33.87 8.60 -1.90
N LEU A 303 -32.67 8.48 -1.33
CA LEU A 303 -32.21 9.30 -0.21
C LEU A 303 -31.89 10.72 -0.68
N PRO A 304 -32.58 11.76 -0.20
CA PRO A 304 -32.33 13.15 -0.60
C PRO A 304 -30.86 13.58 -0.40
N GLY A 305 -30.26 14.14 -1.44
CA GLY A 305 -28.90 14.67 -1.43
C GLY A 305 -27.77 13.64 -1.43
N HIS A 306 -28.07 12.33 -1.53
CA HIS A 306 -27.04 11.30 -1.56
C HIS A 306 -26.19 11.36 -2.83
N ASP A 307 -26.78 11.56 -3.98
CA ASP A 307 -26.12 11.75 -5.29
C ASP A 307 -25.15 12.94 -5.26
N VAL A 308 -25.63 14.09 -4.78
CA VAL A 308 -24.81 15.31 -4.62
C VAL A 308 -23.64 15.04 -3.66
N ALA A 309 -23.88 14.37 -2.54
CA ALA A 309 -22.84 14.04 -1.57
C ALA A 309 -21.73 13.14 -2.20
N VAL A 310 -22.12 12.16 -3.01
CA VAL A 310 -21.17 11.29 -3.74
C VAL A 310 -20.34 12.11 -4.72
N VAL A 311 -20.98 12.97 -5.54
CA VAL A 311 -20.26 13.79 -6.54
C VAL A 311 -19.32 14.77 -5.87
N LEU A 312 -19.77 15.47 -4.81
CA LEU A 312 -18.94 16.42 -4.06
C LEU A 312 -17.73 15.72 -3.43
N LEU A 313 -17.91 14.52 -2.90
CA LEU A 313 -16.80 13.75 -2.33
C LEU A 313 -15.81 13.29 -3.39
N VAL A 314 -16.27 12.76 -4.51
CA VAL A 314 -15.42 12.36 -5.65
C VAL A 314 -14.71 13.58 -6.25
N GLY A 315 -15.41 14.70 -6.38
CA GLY A 315 -14.81 16.00 -6.79
C GLY A 315 -13.70 16.46 -5.83
N THR A 316 -13.96 16.37 -4.52
CA THR A 316 -12.96 16.68 -3.48
C THR A 316 -11.73 15.78 -3.61
N GLN A 317 -11.91 14.49 -3.88
CA GLN A 317 -10.80 13.57 -4.14
C GLN A 317 -10.01 13.97 -5.38
N GLY A 318 -10.70 14.38 -6.46
CA GLY A 318 -10.07 14.92 -7.66
C GLY A 318 -9.21 16.15 -7.38
N VAL A 319 -9.72 17.11 -6.61
CA VAL A 319 -8.98 18.31 -6.19
C VAL A 319 -7.77 17.94 -5.33
N LEU A 320 -7.91 17.04 -4.38
CA LEU A 320 -6.79 16.58 -3.55
C LEU A 320 -5.71 15.90 -4.38
N LEU A 321 -6.07 15.08 -5.35
CA LEU A 321 -5.12 14.45 -6.29
C LEU A 321 -4.42 15.50 -7.18
N ALA A 322 -5.14 16.51 -7.65
CA ALA A 322 -4.55 17.62 -8.41
C ALA A 322 -3.53 18.41 -7.55
N LEU A 323 -3.87 18.71 -6.31
CA LEU A 323 -2.96 19.38 -5.37
C LEU A 323 -1.70 18.53 -5.08
N LEU A 324 -1.85 17.21 -4.92
CA LEU A 324 -0.71 16.30 -4.79
C LEU A 324 0.15 16.27 -6.07
N GLY A 325 -0.46 16.33 -7.24
CA GLY A 325 0.23 16.45 -8.52
C GLY A 325 1.04 17.74 -8.62
N ILE A 326 0.45 18.88 -8.26
CA ILE A 326 1.12 20.18 -8.22
C ILE A 326 2.28 20.17 -7.21
N ALA A 327 2.06 19.66 -6.00
CA ALA A 327 3.12 19.53 -5.00
C ALA A 327 4.29 18.67 -5.49
N ALA A 328 4.00 17.60 -6.23
CA ALA A 328 5.00 16.76 -6.86
C ALA A 328 5.77 17.49 -7.98
N LEU A 329 5.14 18.40 -8.71
CA LEU A 329 5.78 19.21 -9.75
C LEU A 329 6.66 20.33 -9.17
N VAL A 330 6.17 21.02 -8.12
CA VAL A 330 6.89 22.12 -7.45
C VAL A 330 8.09 21.63 -6.65
N GLY A 331 8.00 20.46 -6.02
CA GLY A 331 9.10 19.85 -5.25
C GLY A 331 10.33 19.40 -6.04
N ARG A 332 10.48 19.86 -7.30
CA ARG A 332 11.54 19.47 -8.26
C ARG A 332 12.87 20.16 -8.05
N GLU A 333 13.30 20.44 -6.84
CA GLU A 333 14.60 21.06 -6.62
C GLU A 333 15.79 20.20 -7.11
N GLY A 334 16.52 20.73 -8.08
CA GLY A 334 17.96 20.48 -8.29
C GLY A 334 18.38 19.19 -9.00
N SER A 335 17.53 18.33 -9.54
CA SER A 335 18.02 17.15 -10.25
C SER A 335 17.54 17.07 -11.70
N ARG A 336 18.50 16.95 -12.61
CA ARG A 336 18.30 16.72 -14.08
C ARG A 336 17.53 15.42 -14.41
N GLY A 337 16.90 14.77 -13.46
CA GLY A 337 16.13 13.53 -13.57
C GLY A 337 14.64 13.79 -13.73
N LYS A 338 14.14 13.70 -14.94
CA LYS A 338 12.73 13.73 -15.34
C LYS A 338 11.84 12.93 -14.39
N LEU A 339 10.76 13.52 -13.89
CA LEU A 339 9.58 12.89 -13.28
C LEU A 339 9.81 11.90 -12.10
N ARG A 340 10.78 12.14 -11.22
CA ARG A 340 11.10 11.24 -10.08
C ARG A 340 10.03 11.23 -8.96
N TRP A 341 9.03 12.12 -9.00
CA TRP A 341 8.13 12.43 -7.88
C TRP A 341 6.67 12.04 -8.10
N SER A 342 6.37 11.22 -9.09
CA SER A 342 5.00 10.75 -9.34
C SER A 342 4.51 9.67 -8.36
N GLY A 343 5.38 9.19 -7.45
CA GLY A 343 5.05 8.14 -6.48
C GLY A 343 3.83 8.45 -5.60
N PRO A 344 3.83 9.57 -4.85
CA PRO A 344 2.69 9.93 -4.00
C PRO A 344 1.38 10.02 -4.76
N LEU A 345 1.40 10.71 -5.92
CA LEU A 345 0.23 10.85 -6.78
C LEU A 345 -0.24 9.49 -7.31
N LEU A 346 0.67 8.64 -7.79
CA LEU A 346 0.33 7.32 -8.32
C LEU A 346 -0.37 6.45 -7.28
N PHE A 347 0.17 6.38 -6.06
CA PHE A 347 -0.41 5.57 -5.00
C PHE A 347 -1.68 6.20 -4.41
N ALA A 348 -1.81 7.52 -4.40
CA ALA A 348 -3.05 8.19 -4.05
C ALA A 348 -4.13 7.95 -5.10
N CYS A 349 -3.80 8.01 -6.41
CA CYS A 349 -4.71 7.63 -7.50
C CYS A 349 -5.14 6.16 -7.39
N LEU A 350 -4.20 5.25 -7.04
CA LEU A 350 -4.53 3.84 -6.81
C LEU A 350 -5.50 3.68 -5.64
N ALA A 351 -5.27 4.41 -4.54
CA ALA A 351 -6.14 4.39 -3.37
C ALA A 351 -7.56 4.88 -3.68
N VAL A 352 -7.67 6.04 -4.34
CA VAL A 352 -8.96 6.63 -4.72
C VAL A 352 -9.66 5.75 -5.78
N GLY A 353 -8.95 5.33 -6.83
CA GLY A 353 -9.51 4.48 -7.89
C GLY A 353 -10.08 3.17 -7.35
N LEU A 354 -9.35 2.46 -6.48
CA LEU A 354 -9.83 1.24 -5.83
C LEU A 354 -11.00 1.52 -4.88
N GLY A 355 -10.95 2.62 -4.10
CA GLY A 355 -12.01 3.01 -3.18
C GLY A 355 -13.32 3.34 -3.89
N VAL A 356 -13.25 4.15 -4.95
CA VAL A 356 -14.41 4.52 -5.77
C VAL A 356 -14.97 3.30 -6.50
N SER A 357 -14.10 2.44 -7.06
CA SER A 357 -14.53 1.20 -7.71
C SER A 357 -15.24 0.26 -6.72
N PHE A 358 -14.73 0.15 -5.48
CA PHE A 358 -15.39 -0.64 -4.43
C PHE A 358 -16.78 -0.09 -4.09
N ALA A 359 -16.89 1.23 -3.85
CA ALA A 359 -18.15 1.89 -3.52
C ALA A 359 -19.19 1.68 -4.63
N THR A 360 -18.77 1.86 -5.89
CA THR A 360 -19.60 1.69 -7.07
C THR A 360 -20.10 0.25 -7.21
N GLU A 361 -19.19 -0.71 -7.18
CA GLU A 361 -19.53 -2.11 -7.38
C GLU A 361 -20.40 -2.65 -6.24
N PHE A 362 -20.13 -2.25 -5.00
CA PHE A 362 -20.95 -2.65 -3.86
C PHE A 362 -22.40 -2.17 -3.99
N ASN A 363 -22.61 -0.89 -4.33
CA ASN A 363 -23.96 -0.34 -4.54
C ASN A 363 -24.64 -1.00 -5.75
N TYR A 364 -23.93 -1.20 -6.84
CA TYR A 364 -24.49 -1.81 -8.05
C TYR A 364 -24.90 -3.25 -7.84
N ARG A 365 -24.11 -4.09 -7.18
CA ARG A 365 -24.46 -5.49 -6.91
C ARG A 365 -25.64 -5.65 -5.97
N VAL A 366 -25.76 -4.75 -4.99
CA VAL A 366 -26.95 -4.76 -4.13
C VAL A 366 -28.18 -4.33 -4.92
N SER A 367 -28.08 -3.29 -5.74
CA SER A 367 -29.15 -2.88 -6.65
C SER A 367 -29.58 -4.03 -7.60
N ASP A 368 -28.63 -4.67 -8.28
CA ASP A 368 -28.85 -5.81 -9.17
C ASP A 368 -29.54 -6.98 -8.44
N TYR A 369 -29.17 -7.24 -7.19
CA TYR A 369 -29.82 -8.24 -6.36
C TYR A 369 -31.28 -7.86 -6.00
N LEU A 370 -31.54 -6.58 -5.76
CA LEU A 370 -32.87 -6.10 -5.41
C LEU A 370 -33.82 -6.10 -6.62
N ASP A 371 -33.29 -5.92 -7.83
CA ASP A 371 -34.11 -5.86 -9.07
C ASP A 371 -34.42 -7.22 -9.69
N ARG A 372 -33.78 -8.34 -9.29
CA ARG A 372 -33.89 -9.65 -9.94
C ARG A 372 -35.30 -10.22 -10.00
N ASP A 373 -36.14 -9.91 -9.03
CA ASP A 373 -37.46 -10.48 -8.89
C ASP A 373 -38.59 -9.50 -9.29
N LEU A 374 -38.25 -8.38 -9.94
CA LEU A 374 -39.21 -7.38 -10.33
C LEU A 374 -39.83 -7.70 -11.70
N PRO A 375 -41.21 -7.64 -11.84
CA PRO A 375 -41.91 -8.12 -13.03
C PRO A 375 -41.81 -7.23 -14.27
N THR A 376 -41.18 -6.06 -14.21
CA THR A 376 -41.07 -5.11 -15.33
C THR A 376 -39.65 -4.71 -15.61
N PRO A 377 -39.08 -5.06 -16.80
CA PRO A 377 -37.69 -4.69 -17.15
C PRO A 377 -37.47 -3.20 -17.45
N ASP A 378 -38.53 -2.43 -17.69
CA ASP A 378 -38.43 -1.06 -18.20
C ASP A 378 -38.27 0.02 -17.13
N VAL A 379 -38.49 -0.31 -15.86
CA VAL A 379 -38.27 0.60 -14.73
C VAL A 379 -37.40 -0.11 -13.72
N LEU A 380 -36.14 0.29 -13.63
CA LEU A 380 -35.18 -0.13 -12.58
C LEU A 380 -35.38 0.77 -11.35
N PRO A 381 -36.38 0.50 -10.48
CA PRO A 381 -36.69 1.43 -9.38
C PRO A 381 -35.62 1.49 -8.31
N THR A 382 -34.73 0.47 -8.26
CA THR A 382 -33.63 0.40 -7.30
C THR A 382 -32.28 0.72 -7.93
N SER A 383 -32.25 1.41 -9.08
CA SER A 383 -30.95 1.76 -9.71
C SER A 383 -30.08 2.62 -8.79
N PRO A 384 -28.77 2.37 -8.71
CA PRO A 384 -27.86 3.21 -7.94
C PRO A 384 -27.78 4.61 -8.55
N VAL A 385 -27.34 5.58 -7.73
CA VAL A 385 -27.22 6.98 -8.14
C VAL A 385 -26.32 7.15 -9.37
N LEU A 386 -26.64 8.13 -10.19
CA LEU A 386 -26.01 8.40 -11.49
C LEU A 386 -24.48 8.48 -11.46
N PRO A 387 -23.82 9.05 -10.43
CA PRO A 387 -22.36 9.07 -10.33
C PRO A 387 -21.69 7.70 -10.48
N TYR A 388 -22.33 6.64 -10.00
CA TYR A 388 -21.78 5.29 -10.11
C TYR A 388 -21.83 4.76 -11.56
N LYS A 389 -22.83 5.13 -12.36
CA LYS A 389 -22.88 4.77 -13.79
C LYS A 389 -21.71 5.42 -14.56
N TRP A 390 -21.42 6.69 -14.28
CA TRP A 390 -20.25 7.38 -14.82
C TRP A 390 -18.93 6.74 -14.40
N THR A 391 -18.82 6.31 -13.15
CA THR A 391 -17.64 5.59 -12.67
C THR A 391 -17.43 4.27 -13.41
N MET A 392 -18.48 3.51 -13.69
CA MET A 392 -18.38 2.25 -14.45
C MET A 392 -17.87 2.50 -15.86
N PHE A 393 -18.44 3.49 -16.55
CA PHE A 393 -17.96 3.87 -17.89
C PHE A 393 -16.52 4.35 -17.87
N GLY A 394 -16.16 5.21 -16.92
CA GLY A 394 -14.79 5.68 -16.71
C GLY A 394 -13.81 4.54 -16.42
N PHE A 395 -14.23 3.53 -15.66
CA PHE A 395 -13.42 2.34 -15.41
C PHE A 395 -13.20 1.52 -16.69
N PHE A 396 -14.24 1.30 -17.48
CA PHE A 396 -14.11 0.66 -18.80
C PHE A 396 -13.11 1.34 -19.70
N VAL A 397 -13.21 2.68 -19.83
CA VAL A 397 -12.26 3.48 -20.60
C VAL A 397 -10.84 3.38 -20.04
N SER A 398 -10.72 3.36 -18.70
CA SER A 398 -9.43 3.23 -18.02
C SER A 398 -8.77 1.87 -18.26
N VAL A 399 -9.52 0.79 -18.26
CA VAL A 399 -8.99 -0.56 -18.55
C VAL A 399 -8.48 -0.64 -20.00
N ILE A 400 -9.25 -0.15 -20.96
CA ILE A 400 -8.83 -0.13 -22.38
C ILE A 400 -7.59 0.76 -22.54
N GLY A 401 -7.61 1.97 -21.98
CA GLY A 401 -6.49 2.90 -22.05
C GLY A 401 -5.22 2.34 -21.43
N ALA A 402 -5.33 1.67 -20.28
CA ALA A 402 -4.20 1.00 -19.64
C ALA A 402 -3.66 -0.18 -20.46
N ALA A 403 -4.54 -0.97 -21.07
CA ALA A 403 -4.15 -2.09 -21.95
C ALA A 403 -3.40 -1.58 -23.19
N VAL A 404 -3.92 -0.55 -23.85
CA VAL A 404 -3.29 0.07 -25.02
C VAL A 404 -1.94 0.68 -24.64
N ALA A 405 -1.87 1.44 -23.55
CA ALA A 405 -0.62 2.04 -23.09
C ALA A 405 0.41 0.98 -22.70
N GLY A 406 -0.02 -0.09 -22.06
CA GLY A 406 0.85 -1.21 -21.70
C GLY A 406 1.40 -1.93 -22.93
N ALA A 407 0.57 -2.24 -23.91
CA ALA A 407 0.97 -2.84 -25.18
C ALA A 407 1.95 -1.92 -25.95
N ALA A 408 1.62 -0.65 -26.07
CA ALA A 408 2.47 0.36 -26.70
C ALA A 408 3.84 0.43 -26.02
N MET A 409 3.88 0.51 -24.69
CA MET A 409 5.12 0.55 -23.91
C MET A 409 5.98 -0.71 -24.16
N VAL A 410 5.39 -1.91 -24.17
CA VAL A 410 6.10 -3.16 -24.44
C VAL A 410 6.71 -3.11 -25.84
N LEU A 411 5.93 -2.73 -26.85
CA LEU A 411 6.36 -2.69 -28.25
C LEU A 411 7.46 -1.65 -28.50
N PHE A 412 7.25 -0.40 -28.06
CA PHE A 412 8.21 0.70 -28.30
C PHE A 412 9.52 0.53 -27.52
N THR A 413 9.47 -0.06 -26.31
CA THR A 413 10.70 -0.26 -25.52
C THR A 413 11.46 -1.53 -25.87
N ARG A 414 10.83 -2.50 -26.58
CA ARG A 414 11.40 -3.82 -26.87
C ARG A 414 12.76 -3.73 -27.57
N ARG A 415 12.83 -2.95 -28.66
CA ARG A 415 14.07 -2.81 -29.48
C ARG A 415 15.22 -2.24 -28.65
N HIS A 416 14.94 -1.17 -27.90
CA HIS A 416 15.98 -0.53 -27.09
C HIS A 416 16.47 -1.45 -25.94
N ARG A 417 15.57 -2.12 -25.22
CA ARG A 417 15.92 -3.06 -24.15
C ARG A 417 16.76 -4.23 -24.67
N ARG A 418 16.40 -4.76 -25.84
CA ARG A 418 17.18 -5.83 -26.48
C ARG A 418 18.57 -5.34 -26.87
N ARG A 419 18.72 -4.16 -27.48
CA ARG A 419 20.04 -3.60 -27.82
C ARG A 419 20.93 -3.38 -26.60
N THR A 420 20.36 -2.87 -25.51
CA THR A 420 21.10 -2.70 -24.26
C THR A 420 21.53 -4.05 -23.68
N ALA A 421 20.63 -5.03 -23.71
CA ALA A 421 20.93 -6.38 -23.24
C ALA A 421 21.98 -7.08 -24.13
N ASP A 422 21.94 -6.90 -25.47
CA ASP A 422 22.97 -7.41 -26.39
C ASP A 422 24.35 -6.85 -26.06
N GLY A 423 24.46 -5.56 -25.77
CA GLY A 423 25.71 -4.93 -25.35
C GLY A 423 26.26 -5.49 -24.01
N ILE A 424 25.37 -5.79 -23.07
CA ILE A 424 25.76 -6.42 -21.80
C ILE A 424 26.25 -7.84 -22.03
N VAL A 425 25.51 -8.64 -22.81
CA VAL A 425 25.87 -10.04 -23.11
C VAL A 425 27.17 -10.11 -23.91
N ALA A 426 27.39 -9.24 -24.88
CA ALA A 426 28.62 -9.18 -25.65
C ALA A 426 29.85 -8.85 -24.79
N ARG A 427 29.68 -7.95 -23.81
CA ARG A 427 30.73 -7.61 -22.86
C ARG A 427 31.05 -8.76 -21.88
N ASP A 428 30.02 -9.46 -21.40
CA ASP A 428 30.16 -10.48 -20.37
C ASP A 428 30.64 -11.83 -20.95
N PHE A 429 30.31 -12.09 -22.21
CA PHE A 429 30.60 -13.34 -22.88
C PHE A 429 31.22 -13.08 -24.27
N PRO A 430 32.44 -12.48 -24.37
CA PRO A 430 33.06 -12.11 -25.62
C PRO A 430 33.44 -13.34 -26.47
N GLU A 431 33.73 -14.50 -25.86
CA GLU A 431 34.14 -15.74 -26.49
C GLU A 431 32.98 -16.72 -26.78
N ALA A 432 31.75 -16.22 -26.77
CA ALA A 432 30.58 -17.08 -26.93
C ALA A 432 30.55 -17.73 -28.32
N ASP A 433 30.59 -19.04 -28.36
CA ASP A 433 30.52 -19.88 -29.58
C ASP A 433 29.08 -19.95 -30.15
N ALA A 434 28.97 -20.40 -31.40
CA ALA A 434 27.68 -20.65 -32.06
C ALA A 434 26.83 -21.69 -31.32
N ARG A 435 27.46 -22.65 -30.64
CA ARG A 435 26.78 -23.66 -29.80
C ARG A 435 25.99 -23.03 -28.64
N THR A 436 26.46 -21.93 -28.11
CA THR A 436 25.84 -21.23 -26.97
C THR A 436 24.81 -20.18 -27.39
N ALA A 437 24.57 -20.00 -28.71
CA ALA A 437 23.71 -18.97 -29.26
C ALA A 437 22.29 -18.92 -28.62
N ARG A 438 21.66 -20.10 -28.45
CA ARG A 438 20.33 -20.21 -27.79
C ARG A 438 20.39 -19.78 -26.32
N ARG A 439 21.45 -20.15 -25.60
CA ARG A 439 21.63 -19.77 -24.21
C ARG A 439 21.87 -18.26 -24.08
N ARG A 440 22.70 -17.71 -24.93
CA ARG A 440 22.94 -16.25 -25.04
C ARG A 440 21.67 -15.48 -25.29
N GLU A 441 20.77 -15.99 -26.14
CA GLU A 441 19.46 -15.38 -26.36
C GLU A 441 18.57 -15.41 -25.11
N GLN A 442 18.57 -16.50 -24.35
CA GLN A 442 17.85 -16.61 -23.08
C GLN A 442 18.35 -15.59 -22.05
N VAL A 443 19.67 -15.42 -21.92
CA VAL A 443 20.29 -14.43 -21.04
C VAL A 443 19.94 -13.00 -21.46
N ARG A 444 20.04 -12.68 -22.75
CA ARG A 444 19.62 -11.40 -23.32
C ARG A 444 18.16 -11.08 -22.97
N ASP A 445 17.27 -12.04 -23.18
CA ASP A 445 15.84 -11.83 -22.92
C ASP A 445 15.55 -11.74 -21.41
N ALA A 446 16.32 -12.38 -20.54
CA ALA A 446 16.23 -12.21 -19.09
C ALA A 446 16.65 -10.80 -18.65
N ILE A 447 17.79 -10.31 -19.15
CA ILE A 447 18.25 -8.92 -18.90
C ILE A 447 17.25 -7.90 -19.44
N ALA A 448 16.75 -8.09 -20.68
CA ALA A 448 15.76 -7.19 -21.26
C ALA A 448 14.43 -7.15 -20.48
N ARG A 449 14.04 -8.29 -19.86
CA ARG A 449 12.89 -8.34 -18.95
C ARG A 449 13.18 -7.63 -17.63
N ALA A 450 14.35 -7.82 -17.04
CA ALA A 450 14.75 -7.15 -15.82
C ALA A 450 14.76 -5.61 -15.95
N GLN A 451 15.18 -5.08 -17.10
CA GLN A 451 15.17 -3.64 -17.40
C GLN A 451 13.77 -3.05 -17.58
N PHE A 452 12.73 -3.87 -17.76
CA PHE A 452 11.36 -3.38 -17.92
C PHE A 452 10.87 -2.65 -16.67
N THR A 453 11.25 -3.10 -15.49
CA THR A 453 10.86 -2.49 -14.21
C THR A 453 11.33 -1.03 -14.06
N GLU A 454 12.43 -0.66 -14.70
CA GLU A 454 12.95 0.72 -14.70
C GLU A 454 12.11 1.68 -15.57
N ARG A 455 11.26 1.15 -16.44
CA ARG A 455 10.49 1.90 -17.44
C ARG A 455 9.00 1.97 -17.17
N LEU A 456 8.55 1.58 -15.98
CA LEU A 456 7.13 1.60 -15.59
C LEU A 456 6.55 3.02 -15.40
N ARG A 457 7.38 4.06 -15.36
CA ARG A 457 6.94 5.45 -15.11
C ARG A 457 5.89 5.97 -16.09
N PRO A 458 6.03 5.81 -17.44
CA PRO A 458 5.00 6.27 -18.36
C PRO A 458 3.65 5.62 -18.08
N LEU A 459 3.65 4.33 -17.75
CA LEU A 459 2.42 3.61 -17.40
C LEU A 459 1.77 4.19 -16.14
N GLY A 460 2.58 4.55 -15.13
CA GLY A 460 2.08 5.23 -13.93
C GLY A 460 1.46 6.59 -14.22
N VAL A 461 2.08 7.39 -15.10
CA VAL A 461 1.51 8.68 -15.54
C VAL A 461 0.21 8.47 -16.30
N THR A 462 0.17 7.53 -17.26
CA THR A 462 -1.05 7.18 -17.99
C THR A 462 -2.16 6.76 -17.03
N TYR A 463 -1.85 5.94 -16.04
CA TYR A 463 -2.83 5.54 -15.02
C TYR A 463 -3.39 6.74 -14.24
N CYS A 464 -2.53 7.67 -13.80
CA CYS A 464 -2.98 8.89 -13.13
C CYS A 464 -3.90 9.74 -14.04
N CYS A 465 -3.58 9.86 -15.33
CA CYS A 465 -4.43 10.57 -16.29
C CYS A 465 -5.79 9.88 -16.48
N LEU A 466 -5.81 8.54 -16.54
CA LEU A 466 -7.04 7.77 -16.69
C LEU A 466 -7.93 7.87 -15.44
N VAL A 467 -7.34 7.85 -14.24
CA VAL A 467 -8.08 8.07 -12.99
C VAL A 467 -8.65 9.49 -12.96
N ALA A 468 -7.84 10.50 -13.30
CA ALA A 468 -8.32 11.89 -13.37
C ALA A 468 -9.48 12.05 -14.37
N LEU A 469 -9.39 11.40 -15.52
CA LEU A 469 -10.46 11.38 -16.54
C LEU A 469 -11.72 10.69 -15.99
N SER A 470 -11.59 9.55 -15.34
CA SER A 470 -12.72 8.82 -14.74
C SER A 470 -13.42 9.64 -13.64
N LEU A 471 -12.65 10.31 -12.77
CA LEU A 471 -13.20 11.21 -11.75
C LEU A 471 -13.87 12.44 -12.38
N GLY A 472 -13.29 12.96 -13.48
CA GLY A 472 -13.89 14.06 -14.28
C GLY A 472 -15.24 13.65 -14.88
N PHE A 473 -15.35 12.45 -15.41
CA PHE A 473 -16.63 11.93 -15.89
C PHE A 473 -17.69 11.85 -14.79
N THR A 474 -17.30 11.48 -13.57
CA THR A 474 -18.25 11.42 -12.45
C THR A 474 -18.83 12.79 -12.10
N ALA A 475 -18.10 13.89 -12.36
CA ALA A 475 -18.59 15.25 -12.14
C ALA A 475 -19.74 15.62 -13.10
N LEU A 476 -19.82 15.01 -14.29
CA LEU A 476 -20.92 15.23 -15.25
C LEU A 476 -22.29 14.72 -14.73
N ALA A 477 -22.27 13.92 -13.67
CA ALA A 477 -23.49 13.50 -13.00
C ALA A 477 -24.25 14.65 -12.31
N LEU A 478 -23.61 15.80 -12.07
CA LEU A 478 -24.27 17.01 -11.53
C LEU A 478 -25.32 17.59 -12.48
N ASP A 479 -25.13 17.42 -13.78
CA ASP A 479 -26.06 17.89 -14.79
C ASP A 479 -27.18 16.87 -15.09
N GLU A 480 -27.34 15.85 -14.25
CA GLU A 480 -28.30 14.73 -14.42
C GLU A 480 -28.19 13.97 -15.76
N LEU A 481 -27.08 14.17 -16.46
CA LEU A 481 -26.83 13.55 -17.77
C LEU A 481 -26.42 12.08 -17.63
N GLN A 482 -27.13 11.20 -18.29
CA GLN A 482 -26.71 9.80 -18.41
C GLN A 482 -25.47 9.67 -19.32
N PRO A 483 -24.54 8.71 -19.05
CA PRO A 483 -23.35 8.51 -19.86
C PRO A 483 -23.66 8.32 -21.36
N SER A 484 -24.69 7.57 -21.70
CA SER A 484 -25.10 7.32 -23.11
C SER A 484 -25.48 8.61 -23.82
N VAL A 485 -26.30 9.46 -23.21
CA VAL A 485 -26.78 10.71 -23.79
C VAL A 485 -25.65 11.74 -23.89
N ALA A 486 -24.86 11.92 -22.84
CA ALA A 486 -23.79 12.91 -22.81
C ALA A 486 -22.66 12.57 -23.79
N VAL A 487 -22.23 11.31 -23.86
CA VAL A 487 -21.13 10.91 -24.77
C VAL A 487 -21.59 10.93 -26.23
N GLU A 488 -22.84 10.56 -26.52
CA GLU A 488 -23.40 10.68 -27.86
C GLU A 488 -23.41 12.14 -28.33
N SER A 489 -23.81 13.07 -27.47
CA SER A 489 -23.85 14.50 -27.80
C SER A 489 -22.45 15.13 -27.94
N LEU A 490 -21.46 14.70 -27.17
CA LEU A 490 -20.11 15.30 -27.15
C LEU A 490 -19.15 14.69 -28.18
N VAL A 491 -19.23 13.39 -28.43
CA VAL A 491 -18.22 12.65 -29.20
C VAL A 491 -18.84 11.86 -30.36
N SER A 492 -20.17 11.93 -30.54
CA SER A 492 -20.93 11.22 -31.59
C SER A 492 -20.71 9.69 -31.56
N LEU A 493 -20.49 9.11 -30.38
CA LEU A 493 -20.44 7.66 -30.20
C LEU A 493 -21.85 7.13 -30.01
N PRO A 494 -22.20 5.97 -30.62
CA PRO A 494 -23.53 5.38 -30.43
C PRO A 494 -23.88 5.14 -28.97
N SER A 495 -25.08 5.49 -28.55
CA SER A 495 -25.59 5.27 -27.17
C SER A 495 -25.51 3.81 -26.73
N ASP A 496 -25.72 2.87 -27.66
CA ASP A 496 -25.59 1.42 -27.39
C ASP A 496 -24.15 1.03 -27.02
N PHE A 497 -23.15 1.64 -27.67
CA PHE A 497 -21.74 1.39 -27.30
C PHE A 497 -21.42 1.89 -25.89
N VAL A 498 -21.93 3.05 -25.52
CA VAL A 498 -21.69 3.62 -24.18
C VAL A 498 -22.41 2.81 -23.12
N SER A 499 -23.62 2.36 -23.40
CA SER A 499 -24.41 1.49 -22.52
C SER A 499 -23.72 0.14 -22.33
N ALA A 500 -23.28 -0.50 -23.40
CA ALA A 500 -22.49 -1.73 -23.36
C ALA A 500 -21.17 -1.53 -22.62
N GLY A 501 -20.48 -0.39 -22.84
CA GLY A 501 -19.26 -0.03 -22.12
C GLY A 501 -19.47 0.15 -20.62
N THR A 502 -20.58 0.73 -20.19
CA THR A 502 -20.96 0.87 -18.78
C THR A 502 -21.22 -0.50 -18.13
N GLN A 503 -21.96 -1.38 -18.80
CA GLN A 503 -22.20 -2.75 -18.32
C GLN A 503 -20.90 -3.55 -18.24
N LEU A 504 -20.07 -3.51 -19.30
CA LEU A 504 -18.77 -4.19 -19.29
C LEU A 504 -17.84 -3.64 -18.20
N GLY A 505 -17.89 -2.34 -17.94
CA GLY A 505 -17.17 -1.71 -16.83
C GLY A 505 -17.54 -2.30 -15.47
N SER A 506 -18.82 -2.54 -15.21
CA SER A 506 -19.29 -3.22 -14.02
C SER A 506 -18.76 -4.67 -13.93
N TYR A 507 -18.86 -5.46 -15.01
CA TYR A 507 -18.31 -6.81 -15.00
C TYR A 507 -16.79 -6.85 -14.80
N LEU A 508 -16.06 -5.90 -15.37
CA LEU A 508 -14.60 -5.77 -15.17
C LEU A 508 -14.26 -5.37 -13.73
N MET A 509 -15.07 -4.50 -13.08
CA MET A 509 -14.92 -4.21 -11.65
C MET A 509 -15.19 -5.44 -10.79
N ALA A 510 -16.28 -6.17 -11.04
CA ALA A 510 -16.57 -7.41 -10.35
C ALA A 510 -15.42 -8.42 -10.49
N LEU A 511 -14.91 -8.59 -11.71
CA LEU A 511 -13.78 -9.47 -11.99
C LEU A 511 -12.50 -9.02 -11.24
N LEU A 512 -12.26 -7.71 -11.13
CA LEU A 512 -11.16 -7.16 -10.33
C LEU A 512 -11.29 -7.59 -8.86
N PHE A 513 -12.45 -7.38 -8.22
CA PHE A 513 -12.62 -7.72 -6.81
C PHE A 513 -12.65 -9.22 -6.55
N VAL A 514 -13.30 -10.00 -7.43
CA VAL A 514 -13.27 -11.46 -7.40
C VAL A 514 -11.84 -11.97 -7.59
N GLY A 515 -11.08 -11.39 -8.55
CA GLY A 515 -9.69 -11.71 -8.80
C GLY A 515 -8.78 -11.36 -7.61
N LEU A 516 -8.97 -10.20 -6.97
CA LEU A 516 -8.25 -9.83 -5.75
C LEU A 516 -8.57 -10.78 -4.59
N PHE A 517 -9.85 -11.14 -4.42
CA PHE A 517 -10.30 -12.07 -3.39
C PHE A 517 -9.69 -13.46 -3.56
N PHE A 518 -9.88 -14.07 -4.73
CA PHE A 518 -9.34 -15.41 -5.02
C PHE A 518 -7.81 -15.37 -5.13
N GLY A 519 -7.23 -14.30 -5.67
CA GLY A 519 -5.79 -14.07 -5.68
C GLY A 519 -5.20 -14.04 -4.27
N GLY A 520 -5.85 -13.35 -3.34
CA GLY A 520 -5.48 -13.37 -1.92
C GLY A 520 -5.60 -14.76 -1.30
N LEU A 521 -6.69 -15.49 -1.58
CA LEU A 521 -6.91 -16.84 -1.10
C LEU A 521 -5.88 -17.83 -1.69
N PHE A 522 -5.54 -17.68 -2.97
CA PHE A 522 -4.54 -18.49 -3.67
C PHE A 522 -3.14 -18.20 -3.14
N ALA A 523 -2.81 -16.93 -2.84
CA ALA A 523 -1.56 -16.56 -2.19
C ALA A 523 -1.40 -17.20 -0.80
N TYR A 524 -2.49 -17.46 -0.11
CA TYR A 524 -2.46 -18.21 1.16
C TYR A 524 -2.09 -19.69 0.94
N ARG A 525 -2.57 -20.32 -0.13
CA ARG A 525 -2.42 -21.76 -0.38
C ARG A 525 -1.15 -22.15 -1.13
N THR A 526 -0.60 -21.30 -2.00
CA THR A 526 0.54 -21.62 -2.86
C THR A 526 1.76 -20.77 -2.57
N THR A 527 2.91 -21.44 -2.26
CA THR A 527 4.17 -20.76 -1.94
C THR A 527 4.74 -19.96 -3.12
N ALA A 528 4.59 -20.46 -4.34
CA ALA A 528 5.08 -19.78 -5.55
C ALA A 528 4.34 -18.47 -5.83
N PHE A 529 3.01 -18.48 -5.80
CA PHE A 529 2.18 -17.29 -6.01
C PHE A 529 2.34 -16.28 -4.87
N ARG A 530 2.51 -16.77 -3.64
CA ARG A 530 2.82 -15.97 -2.46
C ARG A 530 4.09 -15.14 -2.65
N ARG A 531 5.12 -15.64 -3.34
CA ARG A 531 6.36 -14.89 -3.60
C ARG A 531 6.12 -13.63 -4.45
N TYR A 532 5.26 -13.69 -5.46
CA TYR A 532 5.01 -12.54 -6.34
C TYR A 532 4.16 -11.45 -5.67
N ILE A 533 3.03 -11.81 -5.07
CA ILE A 533 2.15 -10.85 -4.39
C ILE A 533 2.79 -10.32 -3.12
N GLY A 534 3.54 -11.16 -2.42
CA GLY A 534 4.18 -10.80 -1.18
C GLY A 534 5.19 -9.67 -1.29
N THR A 535 5.89 -9.54 -2.40
CA THR A 535 6.86 -8.44 -2.57
C THR A 535 6.17 -7.08 -2.58
N LEU A 536 5.04 -6.96 -3.29
CA LEU A 536 4.24 -5.73 -3.30
C LEU A 536 3.60 -5.46 -1.93
N TRP A 537 3.15 -6.54 -1.30
CA TRP A 537 2.55 -6.48 0.04
C TRP A 537 3.55 -6.04 1.09
N ASP A 538 4.79 -6.56 1.04
CA ASP A 538 5.87 -6.20 1.95
C ASP A 538 6.31 -4.75 1.81
N LEU A 539 6.37 -4.26 0.58
CA LEU A 539 6.63 -2.84 0.31
C LEU A 539 5.55 -1.96 0.95
N GLY A 540 4.27 -2.37 0.86
CA GLY A 540 3.14 -1.64 1.41
C GLY A 540 3.06 -1.67 2.93
N MET A 541 3.43 -2.79 3.57
CA MET A 541 3.35 -2.98 5.02
C MET A 541 4.64 -2.64 5.79
N PHE A 542 5.71 -2.25 5.11
CA PHE A 542 6.94 -1.81 5.76
C PHE A 542 6.78 -0.48 6.50
N TRP A 543 5.89 0.38 6.01
CA TRP A 543 5.70 1.73 6.52
C TRP A 543 4.61 1.81 7.58
N PRO A 544 4.86 2.48 8.71
CA PRO A 544 3.86 2.72 9.75
C PRO A 544 2.62 3.44 9.23
N ARG A 545 1.51 3.30 9.95
CA ARG A 545 0.25 3.95 9.62
C ARG A 545 0.32 5.46 9.87
N ALA A 546 0.35 6.25 8.80
CA ALA A 546 0.52 7.71 8.86
C ALA A 546 -0.64 8.50 8.25
N ALA A 547 -1.32 7.94 7.25
CA ALA A 547 -2.43 8.60 6.54
C ALA A 547 -3.79 7.98 6.85
N HIS A 548 -3.85 6.65 7.04
CA HIS A 548 -5.10 5.96 7.32
C HIS A 548 -4.96 4.94 8.45
N PRO A 549 -5.78 5.01 9.52
CA PRO A 549 -5.63 4.17 10.71
C PRO A 549 -6.05 2.72 10.50
N PHE A 550 -6.89 2.45 9.50
CA PHE A 550 -7.40 1.11 9.18
C PHE A 550 -6.55 0.38 8.14
N ALA A 551 -5.43 0.97 7.70
CA ALA A 551 -4.43 0.28 6.90
C ALA A 551 -3.85 -0.93 7.69
N PRO A 552 -3.32 -1.96 6.98
CA PRO A 552 -2.65 -3.07 7.64
C PRO A 552 -1.51 -2.60 8.55
N PRO A 553 -1.24 -3.32 9.67
CA PRO A 553 -0.17 -2.93 10.60
C PRO A 553 1.21 -3.10 9.99
N CYS A 554 2.14 -2.25 10.41
CA CYS A 554 3.53 -2.26 9.98
C CYS A 554 4.33 -3.33 10.75
N TYR A 555 4.90 -4.32 10.02
CA TYR A 555 5.74 -5.31 10.66
C TYR A 555 7.15 -4.77 11.02
N ALA A 556 7.60 -3.69 10.37
CA ALA A 556 8.90 -3.08 10.64
C ALA A 556 8.96 -2.43 12.04
N GLU A 557 7.82 -2.01 12.60
CA GLU A 557 7.73 -1.52 13.99
C GLU A 557 8.25 -2.53 15.02
N ARG A 558 8.20 -3.81 14.68
CA ARG A 558 8.77 -4.88 15.49
C ARG A 558 10.10 -5.39 14.91
N ALA A 559 10.15 -5.67 13.61
CA ALA A 559 11.29 -6.34 13.00
C ALA A 559 12.58 -5.52 13.07
N VAL A 560 12.49 -4.20 12.91
CA VAL A 560 13.67 -3.31 12.93
C VAL A 560 14.29 -3.24 14.34
N PRO A 561 13.55 -2.86 15.40
CA PRO A 561 14.14 -2.82 16.74
C PRO A 561 14.55 -4.20 17.26
N GLU A 562 13.83 -5.28 16.93
CA GLU A 562 14.18 -6.65 17.33
C GLU A 562 15.53 -7.08 16.72
N LEU A 563 15.76 -6.74 15.45
CA LEU A 563 17.03 -6.99 14.78
C LEU A 563 18.16 -6.13 15.37
N ALA A 564 17.91 -4.85 15.62
CA ALA A 564 18.88 -3.96 16.24
C ALA A 564 19.27 -4.42 17.66
N CYS A 565 18.31 -4.77 18.50
CA CYS A 565 18.55 -5.33 19.84
C CYS A 565 19.38 -6.63 19.79
N ARG A 566 19.08 -7.52 18.82
CA ARG A 566 19.86 -8.76 18.66
C ARG A 566 21.30 -8.51 18.28
N ILE A 567 21.53 -7.57 17.36
CA ILE A 567 22.89 -7.18 16.96
C ILE A 567 23.64 -6.60 18.16
N SER A 568 23.04 -5.63 18.88
CA SER A 568 23.63 -5.01 20.07
C SER A 568 23.97 -6.02 21.15
N MET A 569 23.08 -6.99 21.43
CA MET A 569 23.32 -8.04 22.38
C MET A 569 24.49 -8.96 21.98
N LEU A 570 24.60 -9.33 20.69
CA LEU A 570 25.70 -10.15 20.21
C LEU A 570 27.05 -9.42 20.32
N VAL A 571 27.06 -8.12 19.99
CA VAL A 571 28.27 -7.28 20.14
C VAL A 571 28.63 -7.10 21.60
N GLY A 572 27.66 -6.89 22.51
CA GLY A 572 27.88 -6.83 23.95
C GLY A 572 28.46 -8.13 24.54
N GLN A 573 28.22 -9.27 23.87
CA GLN A 573 28.89 -10.56 24.20
C GLN A 573 30.31 -10.67 23.58
N GLY A 574 30.87 -9.59 23.06
CA GLY A 574 32.22 -9.57 22.47
C GLY A 574 32.30 -10.13 21.05
N LYS A 575 31.17 -10.35 20.36
CA LYS A 575 31.15 -10.96 19.03
C LYS A 575 31.17 -9.86 17.94
N TYR A 576 31.73 -10.21 16.77
CA TYR A 576 31.58 -9.48 15.54
C TYR A 576 30.33 -9.97 14.80
N VAL A 577 29.56 -9.07 14.16
CA VAL A 577 28.30 -9.41 13.50
C VAL A 577 28.34 -9.01 12.02
N LEU A 578 28.32 -10.00 11.13
CA LEU A 578 28.08 -9.77 9.71
C LEU A 578 26.58 -9.95 9.45
N VAL A 579 25.89 -8.89 9.04
CA VAL A 579 24.48 -8.93 8.63
C VAL A 579 24.42 -9.16 7.13
N ALA A 580 23.94 -10.33 6.72
CA ALA A 580 23.72 -10.69 5.32
C ALA A 580 22.24 -10.58 4.97
N ALA A 581 21.89 -9.65 4.12
CA ALA A 581 20.51 -9.26 3.85
C ALA A 581 20.15 -9.43 2.36
N HIS A 582 19.12 -10.23 2.09
CA HIS A 582 18.61 -10.48 0.76
C HIS A 582 17.35 -9.67 0.47
N SER A 583 17.26 -9.12 -0.73
CA SER A 583 16.02 -8.49 -1.23
C SER A 583 15.47 -7.44 -0.24
N HIS A 584 14.22 -7.56 0.13
CA HIS A 584 13.55 -6.70 1.12
C HIS A 584 14.22 -6.72 2.51
N GLY A 585 14.92 -7.80 2.87
CA GLY A 585 15.75 -7.84 4.08
C GLY A 585 16.82 -6.74 4.12
N SER A 586 17.23 -6.20 2.96
CA SER A 586 18.20 -5.10 2.88
C SER A 586 17.68 -3.81 3.51
N ILE A 587 16.38 -3.50 3.39
CA ILE A 587 15.81 -2.30 4.04
C ILE A 587 15.65 -2.50 5.54
N LEU A 588 15.30 -3.71 5.99
CA LEU A 588 15.27 -4.04 7.41
C LEU A 588 16.67 -3.91 8.04
N ALA A 589 17.68 -4.46 7.38
CA ALA A 589 19.07 -4.35 7.84
C ALA A 589 19.55 -2.91 7.83
N LEU A 590 19.24 -2.13 6.78
CA LEU A 590 19.59 -0.71 6.71
C LEU A 590 18.96 0.09 7.85
N ALA A 591 17.66 -0.07 8.07
CA ALA A 591 16.94 0.62 9.14
C ALA A 591 17.49 0.24 10.53
N SER A 592 17.79 -1.05 10.74
CA SER A 592 18.37 -1.54 12.00
C SER A 592 19.78 -0.97 12.23
N VAL A 593 20.64 -0.96 11.20
CA VAL A 593 22.01 -0.39 11.28
C VAL A 593 21.98 1.09 11.64
N LEU A 594 21.01 1.84 11.12
CA LEU A 594 20.87 3.26 11.42
C LEU A 594 20.40 3.55 12.86
N GLN A 595 19.85 2.54 13.56
CA GLN A 595 19.45 2.64 14.97
C GLN A 595 20.55 2.20 15.95
N LEU A 596 21.66 1.62 15.45
CA LEU A 596 22.73 1.13 16.31
C LEU A 596 23.62 2.27 16.78
N GLU A 597 24.16 2.13 18.00
CA GLU A 597 25.17 3.03 18.56
C GLU A 597 26.51 2.92 17.80
N PRO A 598 27.31 3.99 17.75
CA PRO A 598 28.65 3.95 17.13
C PRO A 598 29.58 2.88 17.70
N SER A 599 29.50 2.62 19.01
CA SER A 599 30.25 1.57 19.71
C SER A 599 29.94 0.16 19.17
N VAL A 600 28.66 -0.10 18.91
CA VAL A 600 28.19 -1.36 18.32
C VAL A 600 28.60 -1.46 16.85
N LEU A 601 28.44 -0.38 16.09
CA LEU A 601 28.72 -0.34 14.66
C LEU A 601 30.18 -0.63 14.30
N SER A 602 31.13 -0.36 15.20
CA SER A 602 32.54 -0.70 15.01
C SER A 602 32.76 -2.21 14.77
N ARG A 603 31.87 -3.05 15.29
CA ARG A 603 31.91 -4.52 15.18
C ARG A 603 30.86 -5.12 14.23
N VAL A 604 30.27 -4.28 13.38
CA VAL A 604 29.23 -4.69 12.43
C VAL A 604 29.69 -4.49 10.99
N ALA A 605 29.38 -5.46 10.13
CA ALA A 605 29.51 -5.35 8.68
C ALA A 605 28.20 -5.72 8.00
N LEU A 606 27.97 -5.20 6.79
CA LEU A 606 26.75 -5.42 6.01
C LEU A 606 27.08 -6.06 4.66
N LEU A 607 26.39 -7.14 4.33
CA LEU A 607 26.38 -7.78 3.01
C LEU A 607 24.97 -7.73 2.47
N THR A 608 24.72 -6.99 1.41
CA THR A 608 23.41 -6.94 0.73
C THR A 608 23.49 -7.67 -0.61
N HIS A 609 22.43 -8.38 -0.98
CA HIS A 609 22.35 -9.03 -2.29
C HIS A 609 20.92 -9.06 -2.82
N GLY A 610 20.73 -8.90 -4.13
CA GLY A 610 19.40 -8.70 -4.72
C GLY A 610 18.69 -7.46 -4.13
N SER A 611 19.44 -6.42 -3.74
CA SER A 611 18.96 -5.32 -2.94
C SER A 611 18.10 -4.32 -3.74
N PRO A 612 16.85 -4.02 -3.30
CA PRO A 612 15.97 -3.03 -3.93
C PRO A 612 16.25 -1.59 -3.49
N LEU A 613 17.23 -1.35 -2.63
CA LEU A 613 17.49 -0.05 -1.97
C LEU A 613 17.57 1.12 -2.95
N ARG A 614 18.28 0.94 -4.08
CA ARG A 614 18.41 2.01 -5.09
C ARG A 614 17.25 2.04 -6.06
N ARG A 615 16.88 0.90 -6.65
CA ARG A 615 15.90 0.82 -7.73
C ARG A 615 14.49 1.20 -7.27
N PHE A 616 14.08 0.74 -6.09
CA PHE A 616 12.76 0.99 -5.54
C PHE A 616 12.76 1.99 -4.38
N TYR A 617 13.48 1.70 -3.29
CA TYR A 617 13.36 2.52 -2.08
C TYR A 617 13.89 3.95 -2.25
N SER A 618 15.10 4.12 -2.81
CA SER A 618 15.65 5.46 -3.04
C SER A 618 14.85 6.25 -4.10
N THR A 619 14.16 5.56 -4.99
CA THR A 619 13.33 6.17 -6.03
C THR A 619 11.96 6.57 -5.49
N LEU A 620 11.31 5.70 -4.72
CA LEU A 620 9.94 5.90 -4.24
C LEU A 620 9.89 6.62 -2.89
N PHE A 621 10.89 6.43 -2.02
CA PHE A 621 10.94 6.99 -0.66
C PHE A 621 12.20 7.83 -0.43
N PRO A 622 12.46 8.86 -1.23
CA PRO A 622 13.73 9.59 -1.24
C PRO A 622 14.01 10.35 0.05
N ALA A 623 13.00 10.74 0.82
CA ALA A 623 13.19 11.37 2.12
C ALA A 623 13.78 10.40 3.16
N TYR A 624 13.57 9.11 3.01
CA TYR A 624 13.96 8.08 3.98
C TYR A 624 15.13 7.23 3.52
N VAL A 625 15.25 6.94 2.22
CA VAL A 625 16.27 6.04 1.65
C VAL A 625 17.00 6.74 0.49
N GLY A 626 17.34 7.99 0.66
CA GLY A 626 18.07 8.70 -0.37
C GLY A 626 19.58 8.43 -0.38
N SER A 627 20.29 9.00 -1.34
CA SER A 627 21.73 8.83 -1.52
C SER A 627 22.58 9.29 -0.31
N ASP A 628 22.08 10.27 0.43
CA ASP A 628 22.67 10.76 1.68
C ASP A 628 22.51 9.76 2.82
N VAL A 629 21.29 9.20 2.99
CA VAL A 629 21.02 8.17 4.00
C VAL A 629 21.84 6.91 3.72
N LEU A 630 21.92 6.48 2.46
CA LEU A 630 22.75 5.34 2.06
C LEU A 630 24.24 5.62 2.32
N SER A 631 24.71 6.84 2.03
CA SER A 631 26.09 7.24 2.31
C SER A 631 26.38 7.37 3.80
N GLU A 632 25.39 7.82 4.59
CA GLU A 632 25.49 7.86 6.05
C GLU A 632 25.64 6.46 6.63
N ALA A 633 24.83 5.51 6.20
CA ALA A 633 24.95 4.11 6.61
C ALA A 633 26.34 3.54 6.27
N GLY A 634 26.85 3.82 5.05
CA GLY A 634 28.20 3.44 4.65
C GLY A 634 29.28 4.03 5.55
N ARG A 635 29.22 5.33 5.86
CA ARG A 635 30.16 6.01 6.78
C ARG A 635 30.12 5.43 8.19
N ARG A 636 28.92 5.23 8.75
CA ARG A 636 28.74 4.66 10.09
C ARG A 636 29.28 3.24 10.21
N LEU A 637 29.20 2.45 9.13
CA LEU A 637 29.80 1.11 9.04
C LEU A 637 31.32 1.15 8.74
N GLY A 638 31.94 2.33 8.58
CA GLY A 638 33.33 2.43 8.10
C GLY A 638 33.52 1.74 6.75
N TRP A 639 32.52 1.80 5.87
CA TRP A 639 32.46 1.16 4.55
C TRP A 639 32.62 -0.38 4.57
N ARG A 640 32.44 -1.03 5.72
CA ARG A 640 32.35 -2.49 5.81
C ARG A 640 31.00 -2.97 5.26
N TRP A 641 30.75 -2.63 4.00
CA TRP A 641 29.53 -2.94 3.27
C TRP A 641 29.90 -3.47 1.88
N VAL A 642 29.32 -4.61 1.49
CA VAL A 642 29.39 -5.19 0.15
C VAL A 642 27.95 -5.40 -0.36
N ASN A 643 27.69 -5.04 -1.61
CA ASN A 643 26.42 -5.25 -2.30
C ASN A 643 26.64 -6.09 -3.56
N LEU A 644 26.05 -7.27 -3.62
CA LEU A 644 26.12 -8.16 -4.77
C LEU A 644 24.86 -7.97 -5.63
N TRP A 645 25.05 -7.68 -6.92
CA TRP A 645 23.92 -7.44 -7.82
C TRP A 645 24.11 -8.05 -9.22
N ARG A 646 23.03 -8.32 -9.95
CA ARG A 646 22.99 -8.94 -11.28
C ARG A 646 22.13 -8.15 -12.24
N ASP A 647 22.50 -8.11 -13.55
CA ASP A 647 21.68 -7.47 -14.60
C ASP A 647 20.39 -8.23 -14.91
N THR A 648 20.34 -9.52 -14.63
CA THR A 648 19.17 -10.38 -14.78
C THR A 648 18.13 -10.21 -13.67
N ASP A 649 18.50 -9.49 -12.59
CA ASP A 649 17.62 -9.25 -11.45
C ASP A 649 16.66 -8.07 -11.73
N PRO A 650 15.32 -8.29 -11.77
CA PRO A 650 14.35 -7.22 -11.98
C PRO A 650 14.13 -6.32 -10.75
N ILE A 651 14.61 -6.70 -9.56
CA ILE A 651 14.38 -6.04 -8.28
C ILE A 651 15.66 -5.45 -7.73
N GLY A 652 16.72 -6.26 -7.63
CA GLY A 652 18.01 -5.83 -7.12
C GLY A 652 18.81 -4.99 -8.10
N SER A 653 19.67 -4.13 -7.57
CA SER A 653 20.55 -3.27 -8.36
C SER A 653 21.77 -2.83 -7.56
N TRP A 654 22.69 -2.12 -8.21
CA TRP A 654 23.73 -1.36 -7.53
C TRP A 654 23.13 -0.29 -6.59
N ILE A 655 23.85 0.07 -5.53
CA ILE A 655 23.42 1.04 -4.52
C ILE A 655 24.06 2.41 -4.80
N PHE A 656 25.36 2.44 -5.06
CA PHE A 656 26.12 3.65 -5.37
C PHE A 656 26.45 3.72 -6.86
N THR A 657 26.43 4.91 -7.44
CA THR A 657 26.78 5.06 -8.87
C THR A 657 28.24 4.68 -9.06
N PRO A 658 28.58 3.81 -10.02
CA PRO A 658 29.96 3.54 -10.37
C PRO A 658 30.63 4.84 -10.82
N GLY A 659 31.38 5.48 -9.93
CA GLY A 659 32.03 6.74 -10.21
C GLY A 659 33.44 6.52 -10.77
N ARG A 660 33.78 7.19 -11.87
CA ARG A 660 35.15 7.43 -12.32
C ARG A 660 35.65 8.71 -11.61
N GLY A 661 36.00 8.67 -10.35
CA GLY A 661 36.49 9.81 -9.62
C GLY A 661 37.78 9.52 -8.89
N ALA A 662 38.66 10.55 -8.79
CA ALA A 662 39.95 10.48 -8.08
C ALA A 662 39.81 10.63 -6.56
N ASP A 663 38.61 10.92 -6.04
CA ASP A 663 38.32 11.16 -4.63
C ASP A 663 38.22 9.85 -3.84
N ASP A 664 38.87 9.75 -2.69
CA ASP A 664 38.86 8.55 -1.83
C ASP A 664 37.46 8.18 -1.34
N ALA A 665 36.60 9.15 -1.11
CA ALA A 665 35.19 8.91 -0.77
C ALA A 665 34.41 8.24 -1.91
N LEU A 666 34.72 8.59 -3.17
CA LEU A 666 34.14 7.95 -4.36
C LEU A 666 34.69 6.54 -4.58
N ARG A 667 35.95 6.29 -4.29
CA ARG A 667 36.58 4.96 -4.36
C ARG A 667 35.96 4.02 -3.33
N GLN A 668 35.78 4.46 -2.08
CA GLN A 668 35.16 3.69 -1.01
C GLN A 668 33.70 3.33 -1.35
N ARG A 669 32.93 4.27 -1.91
CA ARG A 669 31.56 4.02 -2.38
C ARG A 669 31.51 3.03 -3.54
N SER A 670 32.42 3.13 -4.50
CA SER A 670 32.48 2.22 -5.64
C SER A 670 32.91 0.80 -5.26
N ALA A 671 33.62 0.65 -4.15
CA ALA A 671 34.04 -0.66 -3.63
C ALA A 671 32.87 -1.45 -2.99
N VAL A 672 31.74 -0.78 -2.65
CA VAL A 672 30.56 -1.45 -2.08
C VAL A 672 29.88 -2.33 -3.12
N ASP A 673 29.71 -1.84 -4.35
CA ASP A 673 28.94 -2.53 -5.37
C ASP A 673 29.76 -3.51 -6.17
N ARG A 674 29.38 -4.79 -6.12
CA ARG A 674 30.00 -5.86 -6.91
C ARG A 674 29.00 -6.49 -7.86
N ARG A 675 29.20 -6.30 -9.13
CA ARG A 675 28.41 -6.89 -10.19
C ARG A 675 28.76 -8.36 -10.37
N LEU A 676 27.75 -9.21 -10.36
CA LEU A 676 27.87 -10.63 -10.62
C LEU A 676 27.38 -10.95 -12.04
N ARG A 677 28.20 -11.66 -12.81
CA ARG A 677 27.78 -12.22 -14.09
C ARG A 677 26.72 -13.30 -13.83
N ASP A 678 25.64 -13.32 -14.61
CA ASP A 678 24.55 -14.29 -14.44
C ASP A 678 23.97 -14.70 -15.81
N PRO A 679 24.11 -15.97 -16.20
CA PRO A 679 24.80 -17.04 -15.48
C PRO A 679 26.31 -16.82 -15.35
N GLN A 680 26.98 -17.61 -14.54
CA GLN A 680 28.46 -17.51 -14.39
C GLN A 680 29.18 -17.82 -15.72
N ASP A 681 28.67 -18.79 -16.49
CA ASP A 681 29.15 -19.18 -17.79
C ASP A 681 28.00 -19.54 -18.73
N LEU A 682 28.21 -19.46 -20.03
CA LEU A 682 27.27 -19.89 -21.04
C LEU A 682 27.37 -21.35 -21.37
N ASP A 683 28.48 -21.98 -21.05
CA ASP A 683 28.75 -23.38 -21.36
C ASP A 683 28.83 -24.23 -20.08
N ALA A 684 28.57 -25.53 -20.24
CA ALA A 684 28.75 -26.48 -19.18
C ALA A 684 30.26 -26.72 -18.95
N ARG A 685 30.73 -26.55 -17.72
CA ARG A 685 32.15 -26.74 -17.40
C ARG A 685 32.51 -28.24 -17.29
N GLY A 686 33.48 -28.64 -18.06
CA GLY A 686 34.07 -30.00 -17.97
C GLY A 686 33.11 -31.10 -18.42
N ARG A 687 32.90 -32.09 -17.54
CA ARG A 687 32.03 -33.27 -17.82
C ARG A 687 30.54 -33.01 -17.52
N ASP A 688 30.20 -31.82 -17.03
CA ASP A 688 28.81 -31.47 -16.74
C ASP A 688 28.06 -31.27 -18.05
N THR A 689 26.93 -31.95 -18.18
CA THR A 689 25.98 -31.77 -19.28
C THR A 689 24.90 -30.70 -18.97
N VAL A 690 24.92 -30.12 -17.78
CA VAL A 690 23.94 -29.19 -17.30
C VAL A 690 24.47 -27.75 -17.36
N TRP A 691 23.71 -26.88 -17.98
CA TRP A 691 24.05 -25.46 -18.10
C TRP A 691 24.02 -24.76 -16.74
N PRO A 692 24.97 -23.84 -16.43
CA PRO A 692 24.92 -23.04 -15.21
C PRO A 692 23.58 -22.29 -15.09
N PRO A 693 22.92 -22.31 -13.93
CA PRO A 693 21.62 -21.68 -13.76
C PRO A 693 21.68 -20.14 -13.89
N MET A 694 20.64 -19.55 -14.44
CA MET A 694 20.39 -18.11 -14.29
C MET A 694 19.69 -17.88 -12.97
N CYS A 695 20.34 -17.17 -12.06
CA CYS A 695 19.83 -16.96 -10.70
C CYS A 695 18.84 -15.79 -10.61
N GLY A 696 18.99 -14.74 -11.44
CA GLY A 696 18.11 -13.58 -11.39
C GLY A 696 18.04 -12.96 -9.99
N HIS A 697 16.83 -12.95 -9.41
CA HIS A 697 16.58 -12.42 -8.06
C HIS A 697 16.78 -13.46 -6.93
N GLN A 698 17.17 -14.68 -7.24
CA GLN A 698 17.38 -15.71 -6.20
C GLN A 698 18.55 -15.35 -5.27
N PRO A 699 18.54 -15.82 -4.00
CA PRO A 699 19.66 -15.61 -3.08
C PRO A 699 20.98 -16.08 -3.67
N CYS A 700 22.05 -15.33 -3.39
CA CYS A 700 23.40 -15.64 -3.87
C CYS A 700 24.17 -16.63 -2.97
N VAL A 701 23.55 -17.23 -1.97
CA VAL A 701 24.25 -17.99 -0.91
C VAL A 701 25.03 -19.22 -1.40
N THR A 702 24.71 -19.72 -2.58
CA THR A 702 25.41 -20.83 -3.25
C THR A 702 26.46 -20.37 -4.26
N ASP A 703 26.72 -19.08 -4.36
CA ASP A 703 27.70 -18.50 -5.28
C ASP A 703 29.04 -18.30 -4.55
N ASP A 704 30.15 -18.83 -5.10
CA ASP A 704 31.50 -18.71 -4.52
C ASP A 704 31.88 -17.25 -4.22
N ARG A 705 31.38 -16.31 -5.03
CA ARG A 705 31.60 -14.86 -4.83
C ARG A 705 30.87 -14.31 -3.60
N TYR A 706 29.76 -14.94 -3.20
CA TYR A 706 29.09 -14.62 -1.94
C TYR A 706 29.94 -15.09 -0.76
N GLU A 707 30.48 -16.31 -0.83
CA GLU A 707 31.37 -16.83 0.20
C GLU A 707 32.65 -15.98 0.33
N ALA A 708 33.26 -15.61 -0.79
CA ALA A 708 34.40 -14.70 -0.81
C ALA A 708 34.11 -13.35 -0.14
N ALA A 709 32.91 -12.78 -0.38
CA ALA A 709 32.49 -11.53 0.26
C ALA A 709 32.27 -11.71 1.78
N VAL A 710 31.74 -12.85 2.22
CA VAL A 710 31.61 -13.19 3.65
C VAL A 710 32.98 -13.27 4.31
N CYS A 711 33.94 -13.94 3.67
CA CYS A 711 35.32 -14.07 4.18
C CYS A 711 35.99 -12.71 4.31
N GLU A 712 35.94 -11.92 3.26
CA GLU A 712 36.56 -10.57 3.23
C GLU A 712 35.97 -9.67 4.33
N LEU A 713 34.64 -9.60 4.45
CA LEU A 713 34.01 -8.78 5.48
C LEU A 713 34.30 -9.30 6.89
N SER A 714 34.44 -10.62 7.07
CA SER A 714 34.81 -11.23 8.34
C SER A 714 36.26 -10.88 8.72
N GLU A 715 37.16 -10.81 7.73
CA GLU A 715 38.54 -10.39 7.93
C GLU A 715 38.62 -8.89 8.28
N ARG A 716 37.94 -8.03 7.52
CA ARG A 716 37.84 -6.58 7.82
C ARG A 716 37.29 -6.28 9.21
N LEU A 717 36.40 -7.13 9.76
CA LEU A 717 35.91 -7.00 11.13
C LEU A 717 36.93 -7.40 12.19
N ARG A 718 37.91 -8.24 11.87
CA ARG A 718 38.94 -8.70 12.82
C ARG A 718 40.15 -7.79 12.82
N THR A 719 40.46 -7.15 11.70
CA THR A 719 41.64 -6.32 11.51
C THR A 719 41.38 -4.82 11.77
N GLY A 720 40.17 -4.34 11.75
CA GLY A 720 39.74 -2.96 12.05
C GLY A 720 38.97 -2.87 13.33
#